data_5d6040e59bf493c90da4b4c97c182286
#
_entry.id   5d6040e59bf493c90da4b4c97c182286
#
_cell.length_a   1.000
_cell.length_b   1.000
_cell.length_c   1.000
_cell.angle_alpha   90.00
_cell.angle_beta   90.00
_cell.angle_gamma   90.00
#
_symmetry.space_group_name_H-M   'P 1'
#
loop_
_entity.id
_entity.type
_entity.pdbx_description
1 polymer ?
#
loop_
_entity_poly.entity_id
_entity_poly.type
_entity_poly.pdbx_seq_one_letter_code
_entity_poly.pdbx_strand_id
1 'polypeptide(L)'
;MEEPAHAAGRATALRRLLDALSRAPVTALVLGEAGIGKTHLLAEVKRHAREAGTRVLDGRARDFGGGLAYASLAEAFCSLHDDPDARAPLRAVLDAIDEAALGGPAAAPAVLAVRLLEALPGPTLIAIDDAHLADADTLSVLAHLPRRVPDVAVVVTARRPPALEADETITLAPLTLDETTALVTRLLGREPSPATARRIHEGSRGNPWFARELVLELVQGGAVHSTDPSARRGAILGRLFQRDQGGRDLTRVLAALRRTRPAYPTDLEVLAEVAGLPYEQAERAFDALVRDGIVVAGEDGSHEFAHPLVAEALYADLGPAERRRVHAGIAALLERQGLRGTRSVLEWATHVAEGAAAPEALAAMLRAAELTRVTAPLSAAHWYGRAASLAAPEDRGMLLSRQAVSFWKGSRPREAVTTGLAALELLPPGRRRVRTAYTVVHAADSLGRYEQALGVIAEQLPHADDPTALLAQQAAIEAQFDRDTAATARAAWDGLADCPPEDRLIALTSLGLYAVVCGDWPNGERAVELIVGGSAALPPVARMSALETAAHVLAIAGVRTRALDLLTQAGEIRRGLGWGDIAGQASRTMAMIRRLGGEWDRALADIDADAEALAEAGLAENHALTRNVQLDILLEQGRYAETEPIFAQPPPDCPLQRGLRTVYAARLAFFGRNDREAAARLLDEALAGGPAEVVHRALGLQVMLHGTAGEWESARELSRRLDERAERGVPRARLTAHLCAAAAFHDRERAGAALELARADGMVFEEAQARLVLGVHGDAAQLQRAHAIFTELGAEPWRRRAAARLRAAGLAPAPSVALTATERRVAQLVAIGRSNPQIAEELHYSRKTVEVYLTRVYAKTGLRSRVELALAVDRGEI
;
A
#
# COMPACT_ATOMS: atom_id res chain seq x y z
N MET A 1 19.40 21.64 -3.84
CA MET A 1 18.54 22.86 -3.81
C MET A 1 17.82 22.84 -5.14
N GLU A 2 16.69 22.13 -5.18
CA GLU A 2 15.81 22.13 -6.34
C GLU A 2 15.03 23.45 -6.36
N GLU A 3 14.93 24.07 -7.53
CA GLU A 3 14.17 25.30 -7.74
C GLU A 3 12.73 25.12 -7.28
N PRO A 4 12.12 26.10 -6.57
CA PRO A 4 10.73 26.00 -6.17
C PRO A 4 9.85 25.94 -7.41
N ALA A 5 9.05 24.88 -7.51
CA ALA A 5 8.02 24.73 -8.56
C ALA A 5 7.26 26.07 -8.72
N HIS A 6 7.14 26.55 -9.95
CA HIS A 6 6.60 27.88 -10.26
C HIS A 6 5.24 28.11 -9.61
N ALA A 7 5.19 29.07 -8.68
CA ALA A 7 3.95 29.44 -8.00
C ALA A 7 2.93 29.97 -9.02
N ALA A 8 1.71 29.41 -9.00
CA ALA A 8 0.66 29.72 -9.97
C ALA A 8 -0.37 30.73 -9.43
N GLY A 9 -0.83 31.66 -10.24
CA GLY A 9 -2.00 32.49 -9.95
C GLY A 9 -3.29 31.64 -9.90
N ARG A 10 -4.33 32.12 -9.18
CA ARG A 10 -5.56 31.34 -8.88
C ARG A 10 -6.28 30.82 -10.12
N ALA A 11 -6.43 31.63 -11.15
CA ALA A 11 -7.10 31.23 -12.41
C ALA A 11 -6.31 30.14 -13.15
N THR A 12 -4.98 30.20 -13.10
CA THR A 12 -4.11 29.16 -13.67
C THR A 12 -4.15 27.90 -12.83
N ALA A 13 -4.12 28.01 -11.50
CA ALA A 13 -4.25 26.90 -10.58
C ALA A 13 -5.59 26.16 -10.75
N LEU A 14 -6.69 26.90 -10.85
CA LEU A 14 -8.02 26.31 -11.09
C LEU A 14 -8.06 25.55 -12.42
N ARG A 15 -7.57 26.13 -13.50
CA ARG A 15 -7.52 25.44 -14.80
C ARG A 15 -6.71 24.16 -14.74
N ARG A 16 -5.50 24.18 -14.14
CA ARG A 16 -4.66 22.98 -13.97
C ARG A 16 -5.38 21.89 -13.18
N LEU A 17 -6.10 22.26 -12.11
CA LEU A 17 -6.87 21.29 -11.33
C LEU A 17 -8.02 20.70 -12.14
N LEU A 18 -8.78 21.52 -12.87
CA LEU A 18 -9.88 21.02 -13.70
C LEU A 18 -9.37 20.14 -14.84
N ASP A 19 -8.24 20.49 -15.45
CA ASP A 19 -7.58 19.65 -16.45
C ASP A 19 -7.05 18.33 -15.85
N ALA A 20 -6.57 18.35 -14.61
CA ALA A 20 -6.17 17.12 -13.89
C ALA A 20 -7.39 16.24 -13.61
N LEU A 21 -8.49 16.80 -13.12
CA LEU A 21 -9.72 16.06 -12.83
C LEU A 21 -10.31 15.38 -14.07
N SER A 22 -10.15 15.98 -15.25
CA SER A 22 -10.61 15.37 -16.52
C SER A 22 -9.81 14.10 -16.89
N ARG A 23 -8.68 13.84 -16.24
CA ARG A 23 -7.78 12.70 -16.44
C ARG A 23 -7.90 11.64 -15.33
N ALA A 24 -8.98 11.66 -14.56
CA ALA A 24 -9.16 10.67 -13.48
C ALA A 24 -8.83 9.24 -13.97
N PRO A 25 -8.22 8.40 -13.13
CA PRO A 25 -7.89 8.63 -11.71
C PRO A 25 -6.67 9.55 -11.52
N VAL A 26 -6.73 10.44 -10.53
CA VAL A 26 -5.68 11.44 -10.28
C VAL A 26 -5.66 11.88 -8.82
N THR A 27 -4.47 12.13 -8.30
CA THR A 27 -4.26 12.80 -7.01
C THR A 27 -3.61 14.17 -7.25
N ALA A 28 -4.24 15.25 -6.77
CA ALA A 28 -3.73 16.60 -6.88
C ALA A 28 -3.52 17.25 -5.51
N LEU A 29 -2.38 17.92 -5.34
CA LEU A 29 -1.98 18.60 -4.11
C LEU A 29 -1.87 20.11 -4.33
N VAL A 30 -2.59 20.88 -3.51
CA VAL A 30 -2.50 22.34 -3.49
C VAL A 30 -1.72 22.80 -2.26
N LEU A 31 -0.54 23.35 -2.49
CA LEU A 31 0.34 23.87 -1.44
C LEU A 31 0.21 25.40 -1.32
N GLY A 32 0.41 25.91 -0.13
CA GLY A 32 0.52 27.33 0.14
C GLY A 32 0.37 27.71 1.60
N GLU A 33 0.78 28.93 1.92
CA GLU A 33 0.72 29.45 3.28
C GLU A 33 -0.72 29.56 3.82
N ALA A 34 -0.83 29.69 5.13
CA ALA A 34 -2.13 29.95 5.78
C ALA A 34 -2.74 31.27 5.26
N GLY A 35 -4.05 31.25 4.97
CA GLY A 35 -4.76 32.42 4.47
C GLY A 35 -4.52 32.76 2.99
N ILE A 36 -3.70 31.99 2.26
CA ILE A 36 -3.37 32.23 0.85
C ILE A 36 -4.54 31.95 -0.13
N GLY A 37 -5.62 31.33 0.33
CA GLY A 37 -6.82 31.05 -0.47
C GLY A 37 -6.98 29.62 -0.96
N LYS A 38 -6.28 28.63 -0.37
CA LYS A 38 -6.42 27.20 -0.69
C LYS A 38 -7.85 26.67 -0.57
N THR A 39 -8.50 26.95 0.56
CA THR A 39 -9.88 26.53 0.82
C THR A 39 -10.86 27.15 -0.19
N HIS A 40 -10.62 28.42 -0.60
CA HIS A 40 -11.43 29.08 -1.63
C HIS A 40 -11.25 28.41 -3.00
N LEU A 41 -10.01 28.12 -3.39
CA LEU A 41 -9.73 27.40 -4.63
C LEU A 41 -10.37 26.00 -4.61
N LEU A 42 -10.27 25.28 -3.50
CA LEU A 42 -10.91 23.97 -3.33
C LEU A 42 -12.44 24.07 -3.46
N ALA A 43 -13.05 25.12 -2.89
CA ALA A 43 -14.49 25.35 -3.02
C ALA A 43 -14.91 25.61 -4.47
N GLU A 44 -14.11 26.34 -5.25
CA GLU A 44 -14.36 26.53 -6.67
C GLU A 44 -14.22 25.22 -7.47
N VAL A 45 -13.21 24.42 -7.18
CA VAL A 45 -13.04 23.08 -7.80
C VAL A 45 -14.26 22.20 -7.50
N LYS A 46 -14.71 22.16 -6.25
CA LYS A 46 -15.91 21.40 -5.84
C LYS A 46 -17.17 21.88 -6.57
N ARG A 47 -17.33 23.16 -6.73
CA ARG A 47 -18.48 23.74 -7.47
C ARG A 47 -18.46 23.28 -8.94
N HIS A 48 -17.33 23.43 -9.64
CA HIS A 48 -17.21 23.00 -11.04
C HIS A 48 -17.40 21.50 -11.21
N ALA A 49 -16.87 20.69 -10.28
CA ALA A 49 -17.07 19.24 -10.28
C ALA A 49 -18.56 18.87 -10.16
N ARG A 50 -19.31 19.51 -9.25
CA ARG A 50 -20.77 19.32 -9.12
C ARG A 50 -21.52 19.75 -10.38
N GLU A 51 -21.17 20.89 -10.97
CA GLU A 51 -21.76 21.39 -12.22
C GLU A 51 -21.51 20.42 -13.39
N ALA A 52 -20.38 19.71 -13.39
CA ALA A 52 -20.04 18.68 -14.36
C ALA A 52 -20.68 17.29 -14.05
N GLY A 53 -21.51 17.18 -13.02
CA GLY A 53 -22.13 15.92 -12.60
C GLY A 53 -21.23 14.98 -11.82
N THR A 54 -20.07 15.44 -11.35
CA THR A 54 -19.16 14.67 -10.49
C THR A 54 -19.66 14.70 -9.04
N ARG A 55 -19.74 13.52 -8.40
CA ARG A 55 -20.03 13.42 -6.96
C ARG A 55 -18.87 14.01 -6.17
N VAL A 56 -19.16 14.83 -5.17
CA VAL A 56 -18.13 15.49 -4.35
C VAL A 56 -18.23 15.04 -2.91
N LEU A 57 -17.20 14.36 -2.43
CA LEU A 57 -17.00 13.98 -1.03
C LEU A 57 -16.08 15.02 -0.40
N ASP A 58 -16.62 15.75 0.58
CA ASP A 58 -15.97 16.93 1.17
C ASP A 58 -15.56 16.65 2.62
N GLY A 59 -14.26 16.64 2.89
CA GLY A 59 -13.69 16.42 4.20
C GLY A 59 -12.65 17.48 4.55
N ARG A 60 -12.43 17.66 5.85
CA ARG A 60 -11.42 18.57 6.36
C ARG A 60 -10.55 17.89 7.41
N ALA A 61 -9.23 17.94 7.19
CA ALA A 61 -8.29 17.44 8.18
C ALA A 61 -8.12 18.45 9.32
N ARG A 62 -7.96 17.91 10.54
CA ARG A 62 -7.83 18.69 11.77
C ARG A 62 -6.69 18.16 12.61
N ASP A 63 -6.16 18.99 13.48
CA ASP A 63 -5.07 18.60 14.38
C ASP A 63 -5.61 17.81 15.58
N PHE A 64 -5.89 16.54 15.36
CA PHE A 64 -6.19 15.58 16.44
C PHE A 64 -4.93 15.08 17.15
N GLY A 65 -3.79 15.73 16.95
CA GLY A 65 -2.52 15.22 17.43
C GLY A 65 -2.11 13.87 16.80
N GLY A 66 -2.62 13.55 15.59
CA GLY A 66 -2.37 12.30 14.88
C GLY A 66 -3.12 11.08 15.41
N GLY A 67 -4.01 11.23 16.40
CA GLY A 67 -4.58 10.11 17.14
C GLY A 67 -5.98 9.65 16.73
N LEU A 68 -6.71 10.41 15.91
CA LEU A 68 -8.04 10.02 15.44
C LEU A 68 -7.99 9.48 14.03
N ALA A 69 -7.89 8.14 13.91
CA ALA A 69 -7.82 7.45 12.64
C ALA A 69 -9.04 7.70 11.76
N TYR A 70 -8.79 7.91 10.47
CA TYR A 70 -9.81 8.08 9.42
C TYR A 70 -10.79 9.24 9.61
N ALA A 71 -10.50 10.20 10.48
CA ALA A 71 -11.44 11.28 10.82
C ALA A 71 -11.86 12.11 9.61
N SER A 72 -10.90 12.54 8.80
CA SER A 72 -11.15 13.35 7.59
C SER A 72 -11.87 12.58 6.49
N LEU A 73 -11.58 11.29 6.38
CA LEU A 73 -12.22 10.40 5.42
C LEU A 73 -13.68 10.12 5.83
N ALA A 74 -13.92 9.86 7.12
CA ALA A 74 -15.27 9.69 7.65
C ALA A 74 -16.13 10.94 7.44
N GLU A 75 -15.55 12.14 7.66
CA GLU A 75 -16.23 13.41 7.38
C GLU A 75 -16.59 13.53 5.88
N ALA A 76 -15.65 13.19 4.98
CA ALA A 76 -15.91 13.21 3.56
C ALA A 76 -17.06 12.26 3.16
N PHE A 77 -17.10 11.06 3.74
CA PHE A 77 -18.17 10.09 3.47
C PHE A 77 -19.52 10.49 4.06
N CYS A 78 -19.56 11.27 5.14
CA CYS A 78 -20.83 11.79 5.68
C CYS A 78 -21.60 12.64 4.64
N SER A 79 -20.92 13.23 3.66
CA SER A 79 -21.59 13.94 2.56
C SER A 79 -22.47 13.04 1.66
N LEU A 80 -22.36 11.71 1.78
CA LEU A 80 -23.20 10.71 1.10
C LEU A 80 -24.51 10.38 1.86
N HIS A 81 -24.74 11.00 3.03
CA HIS A 81 -25.88 10.65 3.88
C HIS A 81 -27.24 10.82 3.18
N ASP A 82 -27.32 11.80 2.30
CA ASP A 82 -28.55 12.12 1.54
C ASP A 82 -28.65 11.35 0.22
N ASP A 83 -27.63 10.60 -0.19
CA ASP A 83 -27.63 9.76 -1.38
C ASP A 83 -28.33 8.41 -1.07
N PRO A 84 -29.50 8.12 -1.68
CA PRO A 84 -30.27 6.91 -1.39
C PRO A 84 -29.50 5.61 -1.71
N ASP A 85 -28.69 5.63 -2.78
CA ASP A 85 -27.94 4.47 -3.25
C ASP A 85 -26.70 4.20 -2.37
N ALA A 86 -26.17 5.25 -1.75
CA ALA A 86 -25.02 5.16 -0.86
C ALA A 86 -25.38 4.82 0.60
N ARG A 87 -26.61 4.99 1.05
CA ARG A 87 -27.02 4.87 2.47
C ARG A 87 -26.65 3.54 3.12
N ALA A 88 -26.94 2.43 2.48
CA ALA A 88 -26.67 1.11 3.08
C ALA A 88 -25.18 0.79 3.09
N PRO A 89 -24.39 0.95 1.98
CA PRO A 89 -22.95 0.80 2.01
C PRO A 89 -22.25 1.79 2.92
N LEU A 90 -22.71 3.05 2.98
CA LEU A 90 -22.16 4.07 3.88
C LEU A 90 -22.31 3.67 5.35
N ARG A 91 -23.50 3.20 5.74
CA ARG A 91 -23.74 2.71 7.09
C ARG A 91 -22.80 1.57 7.44
N ALA A 92 -22.61 0.61 6.51
CA ALA A 92 -21.65 -0.48 6.70
C ALA A 92 -20.19 0.00 6.87
N VAL A 93 -19.77 1.07 6.17
CA VAL A 93 -18.46 1.69 6.35
C VAL A 93 -18.34 2.36 7.71
N LEU A 94 -19.35 3.14 8.10
CA LEU A 94 -19.34 3.87 9.38
C LEU A 94 -19.46 2.89 10.56
N ASP A 95 -20.34 1.89 10.48
CA ASP A 95 -20.49 0.85 11.50
C ASP A 95 -19.19 0.04 11.63
N ALA A 96 -18.48 -0.23 10.54
CA ALA A 96 -17.21 -0.93 10.59
C ALA A 96 -16.07 -0.06 11.12
N ILE A 97 -16.08 1.25 10.87
CA ILE A 97 -15.20 2.20 11.56
C ILE A 97 -15.48 2.13 13.08
N ASP A 98 -16.71 2.04 13.48
CA ASP A 98 -17.11 1.95 14.89
C ASP A 98 -16.88 0.55 15.49
N GLU A 99 -17.17 -0.56 14.78
CA GLU A 99 -16.92 -1.94 15.23
C GLU A 99 -15.43 -2.30 15.26
N ALA A 100 -14.66 -1.84 14.30
CA ALA A 100 -13.21 -1.99 14.29
C ALA A 100 -12.59 -1.46 15.57
N ALA A 101 -13.26 -0.53 16.13
CA ALA A 101 -12.98 0.13 17.37
C ALA A 101 -13.32 -0.65 18.62
N LEU A 102 -14.28 -1.51 18.57
CA LEU A 102 -14.69 -2.35 19.70
C LEU A 102 -13.90 -3.66 19.79
N GLY A 103 -12.84 -3.83 18.92
CA GLY A 103 -12.03 -5.05 18.89
C GLY A 103 -12.72 -6.24 18.20
N GLY A 104 -13.82 -5.98 17.49
CA GLY A 104 -14.50 -6.97 16.66
C GLY A 104 -13.72 -7.29 15.39
N PRO A 105 -14.06 -8.38 14.66
CA PRO A 105 -13.45 -8.76 13.38
C PRO A 105 -13.98 -7.90 12.23
N ALA A 106 -14.00 -6.56 12.40
CA ALA A 106 -14.52 -5.65 11.40
C ALA A 106 -13.58 -5.52 10.19
N ALA A 107 -14.15 -5.31 9.04
CA ALA A 107 -13.45 -4.97 7.81
C ALA A 107 -12.57 -3.73 8.01
N ALA A 108 -11.35 -3.75 7.48
CA ALA A 108 -10.50 -2.55 7.51
C ALA A 108 -11.25 -1.38 6.83
N PRO A 109 -11.39 -0.22 7.49
CA PRO A 109 -12.15 0.92 6.94
C PRO A 109 -11.73 1.32 5.52
N ALA A 110 -10.44 1.17 5.20
CA ALA A 110 -9.90 1.40 3.87
C ALA A 110 -10.55 0.52 2.79
N VAL A 111 -10.78 -0.76 3.09
CA VAL A 111 -11.39 -1.71 2.15
C VAL A 111 -12.85 -1.40 1.91
N LEU A 112 -13.56 -1.03 2.98
CA LEU A 112 -14.96 -0.63 2.87
C LEU A 112 -15.12 0.69 2.12
N ALA A 113 -14.18 1.63 2.31
CA ALA A 113 -14.14 2.86 1.52
C ALA A 113 -13.98 2.58 0.02
N VAL A 114 -13.08 1.66 -0.36
CA VAL A 114 -12.93 1.22 -1.75
C VAL A 114 -14.22 0.59 -2.26
N ARG A 115 -14.78 -0.37 -1.54
CA ARG A 115 -16.04 -1.04 -1.94
C ARG A 115 -17.22 -0.09 -2.06
N LEU A 116 -17.33 0.89 -1.15
CA LEU A 116 -18.38 1.91 -1.24
C LEU A 116 -18.23 2.71 -2.54
N LEU A 117 -17.02 3.15 -2.87
CA LEU A 117 -16.76 3.92 -4.07
C LEU A 117 -16.91 3.09 -5.35
N GLU A 118 -16.52 1.80 -5.33
CA GLU A 118 -16.76 0.86 -6.44
C GLU A 118 -18.26 0.60 -6.69
N ALA A 119 -19.06 0.63 -5.63
CA ALA A 119 -20.53 0.44 -5.73
C ALA A 119 -21.28 1.70 -6.20
N LEU A 120 -20.65 2.87 -6.17
CA LEU A 120 -21.26 4.13 -6.54
C LEU A 120 -21.01 4.44 -8.03
N PRO A 121 -22.04 4.57 -8.86
CA PRO A 121 -21.85 4.87 -10.27
C PRO A 121 -21.36 6.30 -10.51
N GLY A 122 -20.47 6.48 -11.47
CA GLY A 122 -20.02 7.76 -11.98
C GLY A 122 -18.80 8.38 -11.27
N PRO A 123 -18.28 9.50 -11.83
CA PRO A 123 -17.06 10.11 -11.34
C PRO A 123 -17.24 10.68 -9.94
N THR A 124 -16.23 10.49 -9.09
CA THR A 124 -16.23 10.95 -7.71
C THR A 124 -14.97 11.77 -7.41
N LEU A 125 -15.14 12.95 -6.84
CA LEU A 125 -14.08 13.80 -6.31
C LEU A 125 -14.05 13.71 -4.79
N ILE A 126 -12.92 13.29 -4.23
CA ILE A 126 -12.65 13.38 -2.79
C ILE A 126 -11.82 14.64 -2.54
N ALA A 127 -12.37 15.58 -1.81
CA ALA A 127 -11.75 16.87 -1.53
C ALA A 127 -11.42 16.96 -0.04
N ILE A 128 -10.12 17.00 0.33
CA ILE A 128 -9.69 17.11 1.73
C ILE A 128 -8.93 18.42 1.94
N ASP A 129 -9.51 19.30 2.76
CA ASP A 129 -8.85 20.55 3.14
C ASP A 129 -7.88 20.33 4.31
N ASP A 130 -6.77 21.06 4.32
CA ASP A 130 -5.73 21.02 5.36
C ASP A 130 -5.10 19.64 5.60
N ALA A 131 -4.92 18.81 4.56
CA ALA A 131 -4.43 17.43 4.64
C ALA A 131 -3.11 17.22 5.39
N HIS A 132 -2.31 18.28 5.61
CA HIS A 132 -1.12 18.22 6.46
C HIS A 132 -1.44 17.95 7.95
N LEU A 133 -2.71 18.01 8.35
CA LEU A 133 -3.24 17.69 9.68
C LEU A 133 -3.92 16.31 9.70
N ALA A 134 -4.06 15.65 8.53
CA ALA A 134 -4.70 14.34 8.47
C ALA A 134 -3.85 13.28 9.17
N ASP A 135 -4.51 12.29 9.76
CA ASP A 135 -3.86 11.12 10.31
C ASP A 135 -3.22 10.25 9.21
N ALA A 136 -2.20 9.49 9.59
CA ALA A 136 -1.42 8.70 8.66
C ALA A 136 -2.23 7.58 7.96
N ASP A 137 -3.24 7.03 8.66
CA ASP A 137 -4.11 5.99 8.10
C ASP A 137 -5.05 6.59 7.03
N THR A 138 -5.59 7.79 7.25
CA THR A 138 -6.32 8.56 6.21
C THR A 138 -5.46 8.82 4.97
N LEU A 139 -4.23 9.33 5.16
CA LEU A 139 -3.33 9.61 4.03
C LEU A 139 -2.98 8.34 3.25
N SER A 140 -2.77 7.22 3.94
CA SER A 140 -2.55 5.93 3.31
C SER A 140 -3.73 5.49 2.43
N VAL A 141 -4.96 5.66 2.91
CA VAL A 141 -6.17 5.35 2.11
C VAL A 141 -6.27 6.26 0.90
N LEU A 142 -6.10 7.57 1.06
CA LEU A 142 -6.18 8.54 -0.03
C LEU A 142 -5.14 8.28 -1.14
N ALA A 143 -3.95 7.78 -0.78
CA ALA A 143 -2.93 7.40 -1.74
C ALA A 143 -3.33 6.20 -2.62
N HIS A 144 -4.13 5.28 -2.07
CA HIS A 144 -4.52 4.04 -2.75
C HIS A 144 -5.84 4.14 -3.52
N LEU A 145 -6.74 5.05 -3.12
CA LEU A 145 -8.09 5.14 -3.70
C LEU A 145 -8.11 5.39 -5.21
N PRO A 146 -7.39 6.39 -5.78
CA PRO A 146 -7.44 6.66 -7.23
C PRO A 146 -6.91 5.49 -8.07
N ARG A 147 -6.02 4.68 -7.50
CA ARG A 147 -5.43 3.53 -8.19
C ARG A 147 -6.33 2.30 -8.20
N ARG A 148 -7.25 2.21 -7.24
CA ARG A 148 -8.21 1.11 -7.09
C ARG A 148 -9.55 1.40 -7.75
N VAL A 149 -9.97 2.65 -7.74
CA VAL A 149 -11.26 3.08 -8.26
C VAL A 149 -11.05 4.04 -9.44
N PRO A 150 -11.27 3.59 -10.70
CA PRO A 150 -10.87 4.31 -11.91
C PRO A 150 -11.47 5.70 -12.08
N ASP A 151 -12.67 5.94 -11.53
CA ASP A 151 -13.41 7.20 -11.69
C ASP A 151 -13.28 8.11 -10.45
N VAL A 152 -12.27 7.86 -9.59
CA VAL A 152 -12.00 8.66 -8.40
C VAL A 152 -10.85 9.63 -8.64
N ALA A 153 -11.08 10.91 -8.33
CA ALA A 153 -10.07 11.93 -8.21
C ALA A 153 -9.94 12.37 -6.75
N VAL A 154 -8.73 12.61 -6.29
CA VAL A 154 -8.44 13.14 -4.96
C VAL A 154 -7.80 14.51 -5.11
N VAL A 155 -8.35 15.52 -4.43
CA VAL A 155 -7.75 16.86 -4.35
C VAL A 155 -7.55 17.21 -2.89
N VAL A 156 -6.31 17.46 -2.51
CA VAL A 156 -5.98 17.84 -1.14
C VAL A 156 -5.31 19.21 -1.09
N THR A 157 -5.57 19.95 -0.02
CA THR A 157 -4.84 21.19 0.25
C THR A 157 -3.93 21.01 1.45
N ALA A 158 -2.77 21.69 1.47
CA ALA A 158 -1.86 21.60 2.59
C ALA A 158 -0.98 22.86 2.73
N ARG A 159 -0.43 23.09 3.94
CA ARG A 159 0.58 24.14 4.17
C ARG A 159 2.00 23.64 3.93
N ARG A 160 2.22 22.36 4.15
CA ARG A 160 3.45 21.63 3.90
C ARG A 160 3.08 20.27 3.27
N PRO A 161 3.95 19.70 2.45
CA PRO A 161 3.65 18.41 1.83
C PRO A 161 3.26 17.37 2.87
N PRO A 162 2.07 16.76 2.77
CA PRO A 162 1.70 15.59 3.57
C PRO A 162 2.46 14.36 3.04
N ALA A 163 2.41 13.26 3.78
CA ALA A 163 2.95 11.96 3.32
C ALA A 163 2.00 11.33 2.29
N LEU A 164 1.78 12.03 1.18
CA LEU A 164 0.90 11.65 0.06
C LEU A 164 1.60 12.06 -1.24
N GLU A 165 1.85 11.11 -2.11
CA GLU A 165 2.32 11.37 -3.47
C GLU A 165 1.18 11.91 -4.33
N ALA A 166 1.45 12.95 -5.11
CA ALA A 166 0.47 13.60 -5.96
C ALA A 166 0.97 13.63 -7.41
N ASP A 167 0.07 13.29 -8.34
CA ASP A 167 0.33 13.35 -9.79
C ASP A 167 0.47 14.80 -10.27
N GLU A 168 -0.22 15.72 -9.59
CA GLU A 168 -0.18 17.15 -9.87
C GLU A 168 0.03 17.92 -8.57
N THR A 169 1.08 18.73 -8.51
CA THR A 169 1.33 19.62 -7.37
C THR A 169 1.28 21.06 -7.80
N ILE A 170 0.47 21.87 -7.13
CA ILE A 170 0.26 23.29 -7.41
C ILE A 170 0.59 24.10 -6.16
N THR A 171 1.57 24.98 -6.26
CA THR A 171 1.88 25.93 -5.19
C THR A 171 1.22 27.28 -5.49
N LEU A 172 0.37 27.77 -4.57
CA LEU A 172 -0.29 29.06 -4.72
C LEU A 172 0.65 30.22 -4.41
N ALA A 173 0.75 31.15 -5.34
CA ALA A 173 1.45 32.42 -5.16
C ALA A 173 0.66 33.41 -4.30
N PRO A 174 1.32 34.36 -3.60
CA PRO A 174 0.68 35.57 -3.12
C PRO A 174 -0.03 36.33 -4.25
N LEU A 175 -1.07 37.11 -3.90
CA LEU A 175 -1.74 38.00 -4.86
C LEU A 175 -0.77 39.05 -5.38
N THR A 176 -0.86 39.32 -6.67
CA THR A 176 -0.23 40.50 -7.29
C THR A 176 -0.90 41.80 -6.78
N LEU A 177 -0.29 42.96 -7.07
CA LEU A 177 -0.90 44.24 -6.70
C LEU A 177 -2.27 44.40 -7.37
N ASP A 178 -2.42 44.00 -8.64
CA ASP A 178 -3.68 44.10 -9.38
C ASP A 178 -4.76 43.17 -8.78
N GLU A 179 -4.39 41.95 -8.47
CA GLU A 179 -5.29 40.99 -7.78
C GLU A 179 -5.68 41.48 -6.39
N THR A 180 -4.74 42.06 -5.64
CA THR A 180 -5.02 42.70 -4.34
C THR A 180 -5.98 43.86 -4.51
N THR A 181 -5.77 44.71 -5.51
CA THR A 181 -6.65 45.82 -5.81
C THR A 181 -8.07 45.37 -6.16
N ALA A 182 -8.19 44.33 -6.98
CA ALA A 182 -9.49 43.73 -7.30
C ALA A 182 -10.20 43.14 -6.06
N LEU A 183 -9.46 42.49 -5.17
CA LEU A 183 -9.99 41.98 -3.90
C LEU A 183 -10.50 43.13 -3.02
N VAL A 184 -9.69 44.19 -2.85
CA VAL A 184 -10.02 45.38 -2.06
C VAL A 184 -11.24 46.11 -2.63
N THR A 185 -11.33 46.23 -3.94
CA THR A 185 -12.49 46.85 -4.64
C THR A 185 -13.78 46.08 -4.31
N ARG A 186 -13.74 44.75 -4.35
CA ARG A 186 -14.92 43.93 -3.97
C ARG A 186 -15.31 44.10 -2.49
N LEU A 187 -14.32 44.16 -1.59
CA LEU A 187 -14.57 44.30 -0.16
C LEU A 187 -15.10 45.71 0.23
N LEU A 188 -14.63 46.76 -0.43
CA LEU A 188 -15.06 48.14 -0.19
C LEU A 188 -16.32 48.51 -0.95
N GLY A 189 -16.70 47.74 -1.97
CA GLY A 189 -17.76 48.12 -2.94
C GLY A 189 -17.40 49.30 -3.84
N ARG A 190 -16.15 49.77 -3.81
CA ARG A 190 -15.61 50.86 -4.66
C ARG A 190 -14.11 50.68 -4.88
N GLU A 191 -13.57 51.27 -5.91
CA GLU A 191 -12.14 51.23 -6.21
C GLU A 191 -11.32 52.02 -5.15
N PRO A 192 -10.27 51.38 -4.56
CA PRO A 192 -9.38 52.08 -3.64
C PRO A 192 -8.45 53.03 -4.34
N SER A 193 -7.94 54.07 -3.65
CA SER A 193 -6.86 54.87 -4.21
C SER A 193 -5.61 53.98 -4.46
N PRO A 194 -4.77 54.29 -5.46
CA PRO A 194 -3.55 53.56 -5.75
C PRO A 194 -2.59 53.47 -4.55
N ALA A 195 -2.56 54.52 -3.73
CA ALA A 195 -1.77 54.54 -2.50
C ALA A 195 -2.34 53.55 -1.42
N THR A 196 -3.67 53.47 -1.30
CA THR A 196 -4.35 52.55 -0.39
C THR A 196 -4.14 51.12 -0.88
N ALA A 197 -4.30 50.83 -2.16
CA ALA A 197 -4.08 49.51 -2.76
C ALA A 197 -2.65 49.01 -2.50
N ARG A 198 -1.65 49.83 -2.78
CA ARG A 198 -0.23 49.49 -2.49
C ARG A 198 0.01 49.24 -1.02
N ARG A 199 -0.46 50.12 -0.15
CA ARG A 199 -0.28 49.93 1.32
C ARG A 199 -0.90 48.63 1.85
N ILE A 200 -2.07 48.25 1.29
CA ILE A 200 -2.71 46.97 1.66
C ILE A 200 -1.91 45.79 1.08
N HIS A 201 -1.45 45.92 -0.18
CA HIS A 201 -0.65 44.86 -0.79
C HIS A 201 0.67 44.67 -0.07
N GLU A 202 1.42 45.70 0.22
CA GLU A 202 2.69 45.64 0.96
C GLU A 202 2.45 45.12 2.39
N GLY A 203 1.43 45.66 3.07
CA GLY A 203 1.05 45.24 4.41
C GLY A 203 0.58 43.78 4.50
N SER A 204 -0.11 43.27 3.50
CA SER A 204 -0.55 41.89 3.42
C SER A 204 0.50 40.93 2.82
N ARG A 205 1.53 41.48 2.14
CA ARG A 205 2.46 40.72 1.27
C ARG A 205 1.71 39.88 0.23
N GLY A 206 0.59 40.40 -0.27
CA GLY A 206 -0.27 39.68 -1.21
C GLY A 206 -1.07 38.50 -0.62
N ASN A 207 -1.09 38.33 0.70
CA ASN A 207 -1.93 37.29 1.31
C ASN A 207 -3.39 37.78 1.40
N PRO A 208 -4.36 37.07 0.76
CA PRO A 208 -5.75 37.54 0.67
C PRO A 208 -6.43 37.74 2.02
N TRP A 209 -6.16 36.88 2.98
CA TRP A 209 -6.76 36.97 4.30
C TRP A 209 -6.25 38.20 5.05
N PHE A 210 -4.96 38.47 5.02
CA PHE A 210 -4.39 39.67 5.63
C PHE A 210 -4.85 40.94 4.91
N ALA A 211 -5.01 40.92 3.59
CA ALA A 211 -5.55 42.03 2.83
C ALA A 211 -6.99 42.37 3.29
N ARG A 212 -7.83 41.34 3.50
CA ARG A 212 -9.19 41.51 4.05
C ARG A 212 -9.17 42.14 5.44
N GLU A 213 -8.31 41.68 6.34
CA GLU A 213 -8.21 42.22 7.69
C GLU A 213 -7.78 43.69 7.68
N LEU A 214 -6.82 44.08 6.82
CA LEU A 214 -6.41 45.46 6.66
C LEU A 214 -7.53 46.35 6.11
N VAL A 215 -8.39 45.82 5.25
CA VAL A 215 -9.58 46.53 4.76
C VAL A 215 -10.58 46.74 5.89
N LEU A 216 -10.82 45.74 6.73
CA LEU A 216 -11.71 45.84 7.87
C LEU A 216 -11.22 46.92 8.88
N GLU A 217 -9.92 46.95 9.15
CA GLU A 217 -9.30 48.02 9.99
C GLU A 217 -9.51 49.40 9.39
N LEU A 218 -9.35 49.57 8.08
CA LEU A 218 -9.58 50.83 7.40
C LEU A 218 -11.03 51.29 7.50
N VAL A 219 -11.99 50.37 7.38
CA VAL A 219 -13.43 50.68 7.46
C VAL A 219 -13.83 51.10 8.87
N GLN A 220 -13.17 50.53 9.86
CA GLN A 220 -13.41 50.84 11.30
C GLN A 220 -12.64 52.09 11.78
N GLY A 221 -11.96 52.85 10.89
CA GLY A 221 -11.26 54.09 11.22
C GLY A 221 -9.89 53.88 11.86
N GLY A 222 -9.34 52.69 11.84
CA GLY A 222 -8.00 52.37 12.32
C GLY A 222 -6.89 52.71 11.31
N ALA A 223 -5.70 53.05 11.79
CA ALA A 223 -4.51 53.17 10.93
C ALA A 223 -3.86 51.78 10.75
N VAL A 224 -3.47 51.45 9.49
CA VAL A 224 -2.77 50.21 9.16
C VAL A 224 -1.35 50.25 9.74
N HIS A 225 -1.06 49.47 10.76
CA HIS A 225 0.14 49.72 11.59
C HIS A 225 1.26 48.67 11.53
N SER A 226 1.12 47.49 10.85
CA SER A 226 2.23 46.55 10.93
C SER A 226 2.36 45.57 9.76
N THR A 227 3.61 45.35 9.34
CA THR A 227 4.03 44.33 8.37
C THR A 227 4.49 43.00 9.02
N ASP A 228 4.59 42.93 10.35
CA ASP A 228 5.08 41.78 11.09
C ASP A 228 3.99 40.74 11.39
N PRO A 229 4.17 39.46 11.08
CA PRO A 229 3.23 38.38 11.44
C PRO A 229 2.94 38.24 12.92
N SER A 230 3.92 38.55 13.79
CA SER A 230 3.73 38.52 15.25
C SER A 230 2.86 39.65 15.75
N ALA A 231 3.04 40.85 15.19
CA ALA A 231 2.21 42.01 15.51
C ALA A 231 0.76 41.85 14.97
N ARG A 232 0.56 41.14 13.87
CA ARG A 232 -0.76 40.80 13.33
C ARG A 232 -1.51 39.79 14.22
N ARG A 233 -0.81 38.77 14.73
CA ARG A 233 -1.37 37.90 15.78
C ARG A 233 -1.80 38.74 16.98
N GLY A 234 -0.94 39.65 17.42
CA GLY A 234 -1.23 40.61 18.48
C GLY A 234 -2.47 41.50 18.24
N ALA A 235 -2.68 41.95 16.97
CA ALA A 235 -3.84 42.77 16.62
C ALA A 235 -5.16 41.96 16.66
N ILE A 236 -5.15 40.72 16.20
CA ILE A 236 -6.30 39.80 16.29
C ILE A 236 -6.61 39.50 17.74
N LEU A 237 -5.61 39.11 18.51
CA LEU A 237 -5.75 38.87 19.94
C LEU A 237 -6.14 40.16 20.68
N GLY A 238 -5.62 41.32 20.31
CA GLY A 238 -5.95 42.60 20.89
C GLY A 238 -7.42 42.96 20.77
N ARG A 239 -8.05 42.72 19.63
CA ARG A 239 -9.52 42.87 19.46
C ARG A 239 -10.32 41.91 20.33
N LEU A 240 -9.82 40.68 20.48
CA LEU A 240 -10.43 39.68 21.37
C LEU A 240 -10.19 40.00 22.84
N PHE A 241 -9.04 40.57 23.23
CA PHE A 241 -8.69 40.99 24.59
C PHE A 241 -9.37 42.27 25.06
N GLN A 242 -9.92 43.09 24.16
CA GLN A 242 -10.76 44.21 24.49
C GLN A 242 -12.18 43.80 24.97
N ARG A 243 -12.50 42.51 24.87
CA ARG A 243 -13.76 41.90 25.29
C ARG A 243 -13.82 41.65 26.81
N ASP A 244 -15.02 41.38 27.28
CA ASP A 244 -15.23 40.90 28.62
C ASP A 244 -14.56 39.52 28.83
N GLN A 245 -14.39 39.16 30.09
CA GLN A 245 -13.72 37.91 30.45
C GLN A 245 -14.48 36.70 29.90
N GLY A 246 -15.84 36.72 29.93
CA GLY A 246 -16.68 35.64 29.45
C GLY A 246 -16.49 35.35 27.96
N GLY A 247 -16.42 36.41 27.12
CA GLY A 247 -16.15 36.23 25.67
C GLY A 247 -14.78 35.64 25.40
N ARG A 248 -13.78 35.98 26.23
CA ARG A 248 -12.43 35.40 26.11
C ARG A 248 -12.41 33.91 26.48
N ASP A 249 -13.01 33.55 27.59
CA ASP A 249 -13.03 32.18 28.08
C ASP A 249 -13.80 31.26 27.11
N LEU A 250 -14.91 31.75 26.56
CA LEU A 250 -15.66 31.02 25.55
C LEU A 250 -14.87 30.79 24.27
N THR A 251 -14.17 31.80 23.72
CA THR A 251 -13.35 31.64 22.51
C THR A 251 -12.20 30.66 22.73
N ARG A 252 -11.64 30.58 23.91
CA ARG A 252 -10.58 29.66 24.30
C ARG A 252 -11.07 28.21 24.32
N VAL A 253 -12.26 27.98 24.89
CA VAL A 253 -12.91 26.66 24.88
C VAL A 253 -13.23 26.23 23.45
N LEU A 254 -13.81 27.11 22.64
CA LEU A 254 -14.08 26.85 21.23
C LEU A 254 -12.79 26.51 20.45
N ALA A 255 -11.69 27.22 20.69
CA ALA A 255 -10.41 26.96 20.04
C ALA A 255 -9.81 25.59 20.41
N ALA A 256 -9.98 25.15 21.67
CA ALA A 256 -9.55 23.83 22.10
C ALA A 256 -10.45 22.70 21.55
N LEU A 257 -11.76 22.91 21.58
CA LEU A 257 -12.74 22.00 21.01
C LEU A 257 -12.53 21.80 19.49
N ARG A 258 -12.22 22.85 18.75
CA ARG A 258 -11.97 22.78 17.33
C ARG A 258 -10.88 21.79 16.96
N ARG A 259 -9.98 21.44 17.84
CA ARG A 259 -8.96 20.43 17.56
C ARG A 259 -9.53 19.04 17.34
N THR A 260 -10.66 18.71 17.95
CA THR A 260 -11.23 17.35 17.90
C THR A 260 -12.58 17.28 17.19
N ARG A 261 -13.28 18.41 17.03
CA ARG A 261 -14.61 18.41 16.40
C ARG A 261 -14.73 19.45 15.27
N PRO A 262 -15.39 19.11 14.14
CA PRO A 262 -15.47 19.95 12.94
C PRO A 262 -16.35 21.18 13.11
N ALA A 263 -17.52 20.95 13.50
CA ALA A 263 -18.56 21.89 13.74
C ALA A 263 -19.51 21.28 14.79
N TYR A 264 -20.14 22.11 15.59
CA TYR A 264 -21.07 21.64 16.58
C TYR A 264 -22.46 22.17 16.27
N PRO A 265 -23.51 21.38 16.49
CA PRO A 265 -24.68 21.99 17.06
C PRO A 265 -24.15 22.62 18.34
N THR A 266 -24.20 23.95 18.43
CA THR A 266 -23.59 24.68 19.54
C THR A 266 -24.42 24.42 20.76
N ASP A 267 -24.12 23.36 21.49
CA ASP A 267 -24.66 23.15 22.80
C ASP A 267 -24.00 24.19 23.74
N LEU A 268 -24.59 25.34 23.79
CA LEU A 268 -24.08 26.49 24.53
C LEU A 268 -23.97 26.16 26.00
N GLU A 269 -24.82 25.24 26.54
CA GLU A 269 -24.74 24.76 27.91
C GLU A 269 -23.40 24.09 28.17
N VAL A 270 -22.95 23.28 27.21
CA VAL A 270 -21.65 22.58 27.21
C VAL A 270 -20.47 23.58 27.21
N LEU A 271 -20.53 24.56 26.35
CA LEU A 271 -19.50 25.60 26.27
C LEU A 271 -19.45 26.45 27.56
N ALA A 272 -20.61 26.83 28.10
CA ALA A 272 -20.73 27.56 29.31
C ALA A 272 -20.14 26.81 30.52
N GLU A 273 -20.44 25.51 30.62
CA GLU A 273 -19.94 24.67 31.70
C GLU A 273 -18.39 24.54 31.64
N VAL A 274 -17.82 24.24 30.50
CA VAL A 274 -16.35 24.13 30.35
C VAL A 274 -15.67 25.48 30.56
N ALA A 275 -16.27 26.58 30.13
CA ALA A 275 -15.78 27.93 30.35
C ALA A 275 -15.95 28.40 31.79
N GLY A 276 -16.74 27.69 32.60
CA GLY A 276 -17.07 28.09 33.99
C GLY A 276 -17.94 29.34 34.06
N LEU A 277 -18.84 29.52 33.07
CA LEU A 277 -19.72 30.69 32.96
C LEU A 277 -21.18 30.33 33.24
N PRO A 278 -21.95 31.25 33.86
CA PRO A 278 -23.41 31.15 33.87
C PRO A 278 -23.95 31.14 32.42
N TYR A 279 -25.00 30.34 32.14
CA TYR A 279 -25.56 30.17 30.80
C TYR A 279 -25.89 31.52 30.12
N GLU A 280 -26.63 32.42 30.82
CA GLU A 280 -27.01 33.75 30.30
C GLU A 280 -25.78 34.63 29.93
N GLN A 281 -24.66 34.46 30.64
CA GLN A 281 -23.44 35.19 30.34
C GLN A 281 -22.76 34.59 29.11
N ALA A 282 -22.74 33.27 28.99
CA ALA A 282 -22.21 32.57 27.84
C ALA A 282 -23.00 32.89 26.55
N GLU A 283 -24.35 32.94 26.66
CA GLU A 283 -25.24 33.30 25.55
C GLU A 283 -24.94 34.73 25.03
N ARG A 284 -24.89 35.70 25.90
CA ARG A 284 -24.56 37.09 25.55
C ARG A 284 -23.15 37.20 24.93
N ALA A 285 -22.18 36.49 25.46
CA ALA A 285 -20.82 36.46 24.96
C ALA A 285 -20.75 35.81 23.58
N PHE A 286 -21.46 34.72 23.38
CA PHE A 286 -21.53 34.00 22.13
C PHE A 286 -22.20 34.84 21.03
N ASP A 287 -23.35 35.45 21.30
CA ASP A 287 -24.02 36.35 20.38
C ASP A 287 -23.13 37.52 19.95
N ALA A 288 -22.34 38.05 20.89
CA ALA A 288 -21.35 39.07 20.56
C ALA A 288 -20.24 38.55 19.61
N LEU A 289 -19.81 37.29 19.76
CA LEU A 289 -18.81 36.65 18.87
C LEU A 289 -19.37 36.45 17.45
N VAL A 290 -20.65 36.06 17.34
CA VAL A 290 -21.35 35.89 16.07
C VAL A 290 -21.55 37.26 15.39
N ARG A 291 -22.04 38.25 16.12
CA ARG A 291 -22.30 39.62 15.62
C ARG A 291 -21.03 40.29 15.10
N ASP A 292 -19.90 40.04 15.74
CA ASP A 292 -18.62 40.61 15.35
C ASP A 292 -17.89 39.77 14.29
N GLY A 293 -18.54 38.69 13.79
CA GLY A 293 -18.01 37.86 12.72
C GLY A 293 -16.76 37.05 13.10
N ILE A 294 -16.54 36.80 14.38
CA ILE A 294 -15.44 35.93 14.86
C ILE A 294 -15.84 34.48 14.74
N VAL A 295 -17.11 34.21 15.06
CA VAL A 295 -17.78 32.92 14.88
C VAL A 295 -18.86 33.11 13.83
N VAL A 296 -19.01 32.15 12.94
CA VAL A 296 -20.05 32.15 11.91
C VAL A 296 -20.91 30.92 12.03
N ALA A 297 -22.20 31.06 11.74
CA ALA A 297 -23.15 29.94 11.72
C ALA A 297 -23.01 29.21 10.38
N GLY A 298 -22.93 27.88 10.42
CA GLY A 298 -23.06 27.00 9.26
C GLY A 298 -24.53 26.81 8.86
N GLU A 299 -24.76 26.29 7.67
CA GLU A 299 -26.12 26.01 7.14
C GLU A 299 -26.84 24.92 7.94
N ASP A 300 -26.11 24.07 8.64
CA ASP A 300 -26.59 22.98 9.51
C ASP A 300 -26.86 23.41 10.97
N GLY A 301 -26.80 24.70 11.27
CA GLY A 301 -26.93 25.23 12.62
C GLY A 301 -25.70 25.09 13.51
N SER A 302 -24.60 24.57 12.94
CA SER A 302 -23.29 24.54 13.59
C SER A 302 -22.63 25.92 13.60
N HIS A 303 -21.62 26.07 14.47
CA HIS A 303 -20.87 27.34 14.56
C HIS A 303 -19.39 27.07 14.49
N GLU A 304 -18.68 27.85 13.70
CA GLU A 304 -17.22 27.74 13.61
C GLU A 304 -16.55 29.11 13.60
N PHE A 305 -15.25 29.14 13.86
CA PHE A 305 -14.48 30.37 13.66
C PHE A 305 -14.51 30.78 12.20
N ALA A 306 -14.75 32.06 11.93
CA ALA A 306 -14.75 32.64 10.59
C ALA A 306 -13.44 32.36 9.84
N HIS A 307 -12.34 32.14 10.56
CA HIS A 307 -11.07 31.74 9.97
C HIS A 307 -10.23 30.83 10.90
N PRO A 308 -9.60 29.76 10.38
CA PRO A 308 -8.74 28.87 11.15
C PRO A 308 -7.63 29.52 11.96
N LEU A 309 -7.00 30.58 11.41
CA LEU A 309 -5.92 31.31 12.08
C LEU A 309 -6.35 31.97 13.36
N VAL A 310 -7.62 32.35 13.50
CA VAL A 310 -8.15 32.91 14.76
C VAL A 310 -8.13 31.86 15.85
N ALA A 311 -8.64 30.65 15.57
CA ALA A 311 -8.61 29.54 16.49
C ALA A 311 -7.17 29.13 16.86
N GLU A 312 -6.27 29.05 15.88
CA GLU A 312 -4.86 28.74 16.09
C GLU A 312 -4.17 29.78 16.97
N ALA A 313 -4.41 31.07 16.71
CA ALA A 313 -3.85 32.15 17.51
C ALA A 313 -4.34 32.10 18.97
N LEU A 314 -5.65 31.89 19.17
CA LEU A 314 -6.26 31.74 20.48
C LEU A 314 -5.72 30.53 21.25
N TYR A 315 -5.62 29.38 20.56
CA TYR A 315 -5.09 28.19 21.18
C TYR A 315 -3.61 28.31 21.53
N ALA A 316 -2.82 28.95 20.67
CA ALA A 316 -1.40 29.21 20.94
C ALA A 316 -1.14 30.21 22.07
N ASP A 317 -2.13 31.10 22.34
CA ASP A 317 -2.09 32.08 23.45
C ASP A 317 -2.44 31.45 24.81
N LEU A 318 -3.07 30.27 24.82
CA LEU A 318 -3.37 29.56 26.06
C LEU A 318 -2.08 29.22 26.81
N GLY A 319 -1.95 29.75 28.01
CA GLY A 319 -0.89 29.35 28.92
C GLY A 319 -0.96 27.86 29.29
N PRO A 320 0.13 27.22 29.70
CA PRO A 320 0.14 25.77 29.98
C PRO A 320 -0.91 25.32 31.03
N ALA A 321 -1.12 26.12 32.08
CA ALA A 321 -2.08 25.81 33.12
C ALA A 321 -3.55 25.95 32.64
N GLU A 322 -3.81 26.98 31.85
CA GLU A 322 -5.12 27.22 31.26
C GLU A 322 -5.48 26.17 30.21
N ARG A 323 -4.51 25.81 29.35
CA ARG A 323 -4.68 24.74 28.39
C ARG A 323 -5.05 23.41 29.05
N ARG A 324 -4.34 23.03 30.11
CA ARG A 324 -4.69 21.82 30.89
C ARG A 324 -6.10 21.90 31.46
N ARG A 325 -6.50 23.07 32.06
CA ARG A 325 -7.85 23.23 32.63
C ARG A 325 -8.96 23.08 31.59
N VAL A 326 -8.81 23.71 30.42
CA VAL A 326 -9.79 23.63 29.33
C VAL A 326 -9.90 22.20 28.81
N HIS A 327 -8.78 21.54 28.55
CA HIS A 327 -8.79 20.14 28.08
C HIS A 327 -9.37 19.17 29.13
N ALA A 328 -9.04 19.35 30.40
CA ALA A 328 -9.62 18.56 31.50
C ALA A 328 -11.14 18.73 31.59
N GLY A 329 -11.64 19.97 31.44
CA GLY A 329 -13.08 20.24 31.41
C GLY A 329 -13.80 19.56 30.26
N ILE A 330 -13.21 19.61 29.06
CA ILE A 330 -13.76 18.92 27.89
C ILE A 330 -13.74 17.40 28.10
N ALA A 331 -12.65 16.82 28.60
CA ALA A 331 -12.54 15.39 28.87
C ALA A 331 -13.63 14.91 29.86
N ALA A 332 -13.81 15.63 30.98
CA ALA A 332 -14.83 15.31 31.97
C ALA A 332 -16.25 15.39 31.39
N LEU A 333 -16.50 16.33 30.50
CA LEU A 333 -17.77 16.43 29.78
C LEU A 333 -18.02 15.22 28.89
N LEU A 334 -17.03 14.83 28.07
CA LEU A 334 -17.13 13.67 27.19
C LEU A 334 -17.40 12.37 27.97
N GLU A 335 -16.78 12.20 29.13
CA GLU A 335 -17.04 11.06 30.03
C GLU A 335 -18.51 11.05 30.52
N ARG A 336 -19.06 12.19 30.92
CA ARG A 336 -20.46 12.29 31.38
C ARG A 336 -21.47 12.02 30.27
N GLN A 337 -21.16 12.41 29.04
CA GLN A 337 -21.97 12.09 27.85
C GLN A 337 -21.92 10.60 27.45
N GLY A 338 -20.97 9.87 28.02
CA GLY A 338 -20.73 8.46 27.75
C GLY A 338 -19.88 8.23 26.49
N LEU A 339 -18.80 7.51 26.67
CA LEU A 339 -17.86 7.18 25.57
C LEU A 339 -18.44 6.03 24.72
N ARG A 340 -19.24 6.38 23.71
CA ARG A 340 -19.85 5.41 22.79
C ARG A 340 -19.06 5.41 21.47
N GLY A 341 -18.47 4.24 21.13
CA GLY A 341 -17.69 4.07 19.91
C GLY A 341 -16.25 4.60 20.00
N THR A 342 -15.42 4.27 19.04
CA THR A 342 -14.00 4.62 19.03
C THR A 342 -13.74 6.10 18.94
N ARG A 343 -14.50 6.77 18.08
CA ARG A 343 -14.32 8.22 17.87
C ARG A 343 -14.41 8.98 19.19
N SER A 344 -15.42 8.69 20.00
CA SER A 344 -15.59 9.36 21.29
C SER A 344 -14.47 9.02 22.28
N VAL A 345 -13.95 7.78 22.26
CA VAL A 345 -12.81 7.38 23.09
C VAL A 345 -11.52 8.06 22.64
N LEU A 346 -11.27 8.15 21.35
CA LEU A 346 -10.07 8.80 20.81
C LEU A 346 -10.11 10.32 21.03
N GLU A 347 -11.28 10.94 20.86
CA GLU A 347 -11.49 12.34 21.17
C GLU A 347 -11.23 12.61 22.65
N TRP A 348 -11.84 11.82 23.54
CA TRP A 348 -11.61 11.89 24.97
C TRP A 348 -10.12 11.70 25.31
N ALA A 349 -9.47 10.68 24.76
CA ALA A 349 -8.04 10.42 25.03
C ALA A 349 -7.15 11.59 24.60
N THR A 350 -7.50 12.27 23.50
CA THR A 350 -6.78 13.47 23.04
C THR A 350 -6.85 14.57 24.09
N HIS A 351 -8.03 14.83 24.66
CA HIS A 351 -8.20 15.86 25.68
C HIS A 351 -7.59 15.44 27.02
N VAL A 352 -7.71 14.18 27.44
CA VAL A 352 -7.05 13.69 28.67
C VAL A 352 -5.52 13.78 28.53
N ALA A 353 -4.99 13.47 27.38
CA ALA A 353 -3.55 13.54 27.10
C ALA A 353 -2.95 14.95 27.25
N GLU A 354 -3.77 15.98 27.02
CA GLU A 354 -3.37 17.40 27.15
C GLU A 354 -3.76 18.01 28.52
N GLY A 355 -4.80 17.47 29.17
CA GLY A 355 -5.43 18.09 30.35
C GLY A 355 -5.11 17.41 31.66
N ALA A 356 -4.88 16.10 31.69
CA ALA A 356 -4.73 15.31 32.90
C ALA A 356 -3.29 15.23 33.42
N ALA A 357 -3.15 14.69 34.64
CA ALA A 357 -1.86 14.32 35.18
C ALA A 357 -1.24 13.15 34.39
N ALA A 358 0.09 13.01 34.46
CA ALA A 358 0.82 12.04 33.65
C ALA A 358 0.29 10.58 33.74
N PRO A 359 -0.11 10.03 34.91
CA PRO A 359 -0.63 8.67 35.00
C PRO A 359 -1.97 8.48 34.26
N GLU A 360 -2.87 9.46 34.35
CA GLU A 360 -4.18 9.42 33.69
C GLU A 360 -4.02 9.63 32.17
N ALA A 361 -3.16 10.56 31.76
CA ALA A 361 -2.81 10.78 30.37
C ALA A 361 -2.21 9.52 29.74
N LEU A 362 -1.30 8.85 30.44
CA LEU A 362 -0.72 7.57 29.99
C LEU A 362 -1.79 6.49 29.82
N ALA A 363 -2.69 6.33 30.79
CA ALA A 363 -3.76 5.34 30.70
C ALA A 363 -4.71 5.61 29.52
N ALA A 364 -5.05 6.87 29.25
CA ALA A 364 -5.89 7.27 28.13
C ALA A 364 -5.19 6.99 26.77
N MET A 365 -3.90 7.31 26.65
CA MET A 365 -3.09 7.03 25.46
C MET A 365 -2.97 5.53 25.19
N LEU A 366 -2.78 4.72 26.23
CA LEU A 366 -2.73 3.27 26.10
C LEU A 366 -4.07 2.69 25.65
N ARG A 367 -5.19 3.19 26.20
CA ARG A 367 -6.53 2.80 25.77
C ARG A 367 -6.76 3.13 24.29
N ALA A 368 -6.36 4.31 23.84
CA ALA A 368 -6.45 4.71 22.44
C ALA A 368 -5.57 3.83 21.53
N ALA A 369 -4.34 3.54 21.96
CA ALA A 369 -3.43 2.68 21.22
C ALA A 369 -3.96 1.25 21.04
N GLU A 370 -4.49 0.64 22.10
CA GLU A 370 -5.06 -0.71 22.04
C GLU A 370 -6.29 -0.78 21.14
N LEU A 371 -7.15 0.24 21.16
CA LEU A 371 -8.33 0.31 20.29
C LEU A 371 -7.96 0.41 18.81
N THR A 372 -6.89 1.11 18.48
CA THR A 372 -6.49 1.35 17.08
C THR A 372 -5.48 0.33 16.53
N ARG A 373 -4.90 -0.51 17.37
CA ARG A 373 -3.75 -1.36 17.03
C ARG A 373 -3.99 -2.38 15.87
N VAL A 374 -5.22 -2.77 15.62
CA VAL A 374 -5.57 -3.73 14.55
C VAL A 374 -6.02 -3.01 13.28
N THR A 375 -6.83 -1.98 13.42
CA THR A 375 -7.55 -1.33 12.32
C THR A 375 -6.85 -0.07 11.80
N ALA A 376 -6.07 0.59 12.66
CA ALA A 376 -5.33 1.80 12.36
C ALA A 376 -3.93 1.74 13.02
N PRO A 377 -3.04 0.87 12.51
CA PRO A 377 -1.77 0.60 13.18
C PRO A 377 -0.84 1.83 13.25
N LEU A 378 -0.93 2.77 12.32
CA LEU A 378 -0.13 3.99 12.36
C LEU A 378 -0.63 4.95 13.45
N SER A 379 -1.94 5.04 13.65
CA SER A 379 -2.51 5.76 14.80
C SER A 379 -2.14 5.11 16.12
N ALA A 380 -2.14 3.78 16.20
CA ALA A 380 -1.63 3.08 17.38
C ALA A 380 -0.14 3.37 17.64
N ALA A 381 0.70 3.38 16.60
CA ALA A 381 2.10 3.75 16.70
C ALA A 381 2.28 5.18 17.25
N HIS A 382 1.45 6.12 16.81
CA HIS A 382 1.43 7.48 17.33
C HIS A 382 1.11 7.50 18.84
N TRP A 383 0.04 6.83 19.27
CA TRP A 383 -0.34 6.77 20.66
C TRP A 383 0.69 6.08 21.56
N TYR A 384 1.27 4.95 21.13
CA TYR A 384 2.35 4.28 21.86
C TYR A 384 3.59 5.17 21.99
N GLY A 385 3.96 5.94 20.93
CA GLY A 385 5.07 6.87 20.97
C GLY A 385 4.85 8.01 21.98
N ARG A 386 3.64 8.59 21.99
CA ARG A 386 3.25 9.59 23.00
C ARG A 386 3.29 9.00 24.42
N ALA A 387 2.71 7.81 24.59
CA ALA A 387 2.74 7.10 25.87
C ALA A 387 4.18 6.84 26.34
N ALA A 388 5.06 6.42 25.45
CA ALA A 388 6.48 6.17 25.75
C ALA A 388 7.22 7.44 26.21
N SER A 389 6.81 8.62 25.76
CA SER A 389 7.41 9.89 26.20
C SER A 389 7.03 10.28 27.64
N LEU A 390 5.89 9.79 28.15
CA LEU A 390 5.42 10.05 29.51
C LEU A 390 5.71 8.91 30.49
N ALA A 391 6.01 7.71 29.96
CA ALA A 391 6.20 6.52 30.75
C ALA A 391 7.51 6.56 31.56
N ALA A 392 7.51 5.84 32.68
CA ALA A 392 8.70 5.59 33.45
C ALA A 392 9.75 4.83 32.60
N PRO A 393 11.05 5.01 32.88
CA PRO A 393 12.12 4.36 32.09
C PRO A 393 11.95 2.85 31.91
N GLU A 394 11.45 2.15 32.94
CA GLU A 394 11.19 0.70 32.95
C GLU A 394 10.10 0.28 31.97
N ASP A 395 9.09 1.11 31.73
CA ASP A 395 7.96 0.82 30.83
C ASP A 395 8.22 1.31 29.40
N ARG A 396 9.13 2.26 29.22
CA ARG A 396 9.40 2.89 27.91
C ARG A 396 9.80 1.89 26.86
N GLY A 397 10.69 0.95 27.17
CA GLY A 397 11.14 -0.09 26.24
C GLY A 397 9.96 -0.96 25.74
N MET A 398 9.02 -1.28 26.62
CA MET A 398 7.79 -2.02 26.26
C MET A 398 6.92 -1.24 25.26
N LEU A 399 6.73 0.04 25.50
CA LEU A 399 5.88 0.89 24.64
C LEU A 399 6.52 1.13 23.27
N LEU A 400 7.84 1.34 23.22
CA LEU A 400 8.58 1.42 21.97
C LEU A 400 8.53 0.10 21.18
N SER A 401 8.57 -1.04 21.86
CA SER A 401 8.36 -2.35 21.22
C SER A 401 6.98 -2.47 20.56
N ARG A 402 5.92 -2.06 21.25
CA ARG A 402 4.56 -2.03 20.69
C ARG A 402 4.43 -1.03 19.53
N GLN A 403 5.10 0.10 19.63
CA GLN A 403 5.18 1.10 18.57
C GLN A 403 5.87 0.52 17.33
N ALA A 404 6.99 -0.16 17.47
CA ALA A 404 7.71 -0.81 16.38
C ALA A 404 6.85 -1.87 15.66
N VAL A 405 6.13 -2.71 16.42
CA VAL A 405 5.18 -3.68 15.86
C VAL A 405 4.05 -2.97 15.09
N SER A 406 3.57 -1.84 15.60
CA SER A 406 2.52 -1.05 14.94
C SER A 406 3.02 -0.42 13.64
N PHE A 407 4.24 0.10 13.61
CA PHE A 407 4.86 0.57 12.37
C PHE A 407 5.05 -0.56 11.36
N TRP A 408 5.50 -1.73 11.80
CA TRP A 408 5.62 -2.90 10.93
C TRP A 408 4.28 -3.28 10.29
N LYS A 409 3.22 -3.36 11.09
CA LYS A 409 1.85 -3.66 10.61
C LYS A 409 1.29 -2.56 9.70
N GLY A 410 1.69 -1.32 9.92
CA GLY A 410 1.34 -0.17 9.09
C GLY A 410 2.22 0.02 7.86
N SER A 411 3.01 -1.00 7.46
CA SER A 411 3.90 -0.97 6.30
C SER A 411 4.94 0.17 6.35
N ARG A 412 5.47 0.43 7.55
CA ARG A 412 6.54 1.41 7.81
C ARG A 412 7.78 0.71 8.40
N PRO A 413 8.49 -0.13 7.61
CA PRO A 413 9.58 -0.95 8.11
C PRO A 413 10.80 -0.13 8.57
N ARG A 414 11.07 1.04 7.98
CA ARG A 414 12.18 1.91 8.40
C ARG A 414 11.96 2.42 9.82
N GLU A 415 10.76 2.90 10.11
CA GLU A 415 10.34 3.35 11.43
C GLU A 415 10.29 2.18 12.42
N ALA A 416 9.86 1.00 11.98
CA ALA A 416 9.85 -0.21 12.80
C ALA A 416 11.27 -0.62 13.24
N VAL A 417 12.25 -0.60 12.32
CA VAL A 417 13.66 -0.86 12.64
C VAL A 417 14.19 0.16 13.63
N THR A 418 14.04 1.45 13.35
CA THR A 418 14.57 2.52 14.20
C THR A 418 14.00 2.47 15.62
N THR A 419 12.66 2.33 15.72
CA THR A 419 11.96 2.29 17.00
C THR A 419 12.23 0.98 17.76
N GLY A 420 12.31 -0.13 17.04
CA GLY A 420 12.59 -1.44 17.61
C GLY A 420 14.00 -1.53 18.17
N LEU A 421 15.02 -0.97 17.51
CA LEU A 421 16.38 -0.88 18.04
C LEU A 421 16.41 -0.05 19.33
N ALA A 422 15.75 1.11 19.35
CA ALA A 422 15.63 1.91 20.57
C ALA A 422 14.90 1.16 21.71
N ALA A 423 13.95 0.31 21.38
CA ALA A 423 13.28 -0.54 22.35
C ALA A 423 14.23 -1.62 22.91
N LEU A 424 15.06 -2.23 22.05
CA LEU A 424 16.03 -3.27 22.46
C LEU A 424 17.08 -2.75 23.43
N GLU A 425 17.48 -1.48 23.34
CA GLU A 425 18.39 -0.84 24.29
C GLU A 425 17.81 -0.78 25.72
N LEU A 426 16.49 -0.66 25.85
CA LEU A 426 15.79 -0.45 27.11
C LEU A 426 15.14 -1.73 27.69
N LEU A 427 14.86 -2.73 26.86
CA LEU A 427 14.18 -3.94 27.30
C LEU A 427 15.14 -4.86 28.07
N PRO A 428 14.72 -5.40 29.24
CA PRO A 428 15.48 -6.43 29.93
C PRO A 428 15.52 -7.73 29.10
N PRO A 429 16.47 -8.63 29.37
CA PRO A 429 16.47 -9.99 28.81
C PRO A 429 15.11 -10.66 29.02
N GLY A 430 14.72 -11.53 28.07
CA GLY A 430 13.48 -12.29 28.14
C GLY A 430 12.63 -12.21 26.87
N ARG A 431 11.49 -12.89 26.88
CA ARG A 431 10.62 -13.13 25.72
C ARG A 431 10.26 -11.87 24.93
N ARG A 432 9.97 -10.75 25.60
CA ARG A 432 9.59 -9.50 24.91
C ARG A 432 10.74 -8.93 24.09
N ARG A 433 11.95 -8.99 24.62
CA ARG A 433 13.15 -8.54 23.91
C ARG A 433 13.36 -9.37 22.63
N VAL A 434 13.22 -10.69 22.72
CA VAL A 434 13.31 -11.61 21.57
C VAL A 434 12.24 -11.30 20.51
N ARG A 435 11.00 -11.06 20.91
CA ARG A 435 9.92 -10.71 19.97
C ARG A 435 10.12 -9.34 19.32
N THR A 436 10.72 -8.41 20.04
CA THR A 436 11.09 -7.10 19.46
C THR A 436 12.22 -7.28 18.45
N ALA A 437 13.25 -8.06 18.80
CA ALA A 437 14.32 -8.40 17.87
C ALA A 437 13.78 -9.06 16.61
N TYR A 438 12.84 -9.99 16.74
CA TYR A 438 12.15 -10.59 15.59
C TYR A 438 11.51 -9.54 14.69
N THR A 439 10.78 -8.57 15.23
CA THR A 439 10.16 -7.50 14.45
C THR A 439 11.21 -6.66 13.72
N VAL A 440 12.32 -6.33 14.38
CA VAL A 440 13.43 -5.57 13.79
C VAL A 440 14.10 -6.36 12.67
N VAL A 441 14.39 -7.64 12.90
CA VAL A 441 15.02 -8.53 11.93
C VAL A 441 14.14 -8.65 10.68
N HIS A 442 12.85 -8.90 10.87
CA HIS A 442 11.90 -9.05 9.76
C HIS A 442 11.72 -7.75 8.96
N ALA A 443 11.68 -6.62 9.66
CA ALA A 443 11.63 -5.31 9.01
C ALA A 443 12.94 -4.97 8.27
N ALA A 444 14.10 -5.31 8.84
CA ALA A 444 15.40 -5.11 8.20
C ALA A 444 15.58 -6.04 6.97
N ASP A 445 15.17 -7.30 7.08
CA ASP A 445 15.15 -8.26 5.97
C ASP A 445 14.27 -7.73 4.82
N SER A 446 13.09 -7.21 5.13
CA SER A 446 12.18 -6.61 4.16
C SER A 446 12.75 -5.36 3.46
N LEU A 447 13.71 -4.69 4.06
CA LEU A 447 14.45 -3.56 3.49
C LEU A 447 15.75 -4.00 2.75
N GLY A 448 16.00 -5.31 2.64
CA GLY A 448 17.26 -5.82 2.08
C GLY A 448 18.49 -5.60 2.98
N ARG A 449 18.28 -5.20 4.24
CA ARG A 449 19.37 -4.89 5.19
C ARG A 449 19.82 -6.14 5.97
N TYR A 450 20.24 -7.15 5.23
CA TYR A 450 20.51 -8.49 5.76
C TYR A 450 21.62 -8.51 6.83
N GLU A 451 22.71 -7.78 6.63
CA GLU A 451 23.80 -7.70 7.62
C GLU A 451 23.33 -7.03 8.92
N GLN A 452 22.45 -6.02 8.82
CA GLN A 452 21.84 -5.42 10.02
C GLN A 452 20.93 -6.43 10.73
N ALA A 453 20.14 -7.21 9.99
CA ALA A 453 19.29 -8.26 10.55
C ALA A 453 20.12 -9.33 11.29
N LEU A 454 21.18 -9.83 10.67
CA LEU A 454 22.10 -10.80 11.28
C LEU A 454 22.84 -10.23 12.49
N GLY A 455 23.24 -8.96 12.44
CA GLY A 455 23.85 -8.26 13.58
C GLY A 455 22.90 -8.22 14.78
N VAL A 456 21.63 -7.90 14.58
CA VAL A 456 20.61 -7.91 15.64
C VAL A 456 20.41 -9.33 16.20
N ILE A 457 20.37 -10.35 15.35
CA ILE A 457 20.25 -11.75 15.81
C ILE A 457 21.46 -12.10 16.69
N ALA A 458 22.67 -11.86 16.20
CA ALA A 458 23.90 -12.20 16.94
C ALA A 458 23.98 -11.51 18.31
N GLU A 459 23.54 -10.25 18.39
CA GLU A 459 23.49 -9.50 19.64
C GLU A 459 22.43 -10.06 20.60
N GLN A 460 21.27 -10.49 20.09
CA GLN A 460 20.14 -10.89 20.93
C GLN A 460 20.13 -12.36 21.32
N LEU A 461 20.79 -13.25 20.59
CA LEU A 461 20.87 -14.68 20.90
C LEU A 461 21.35 -14.98 22.33
N PRO A 462 22.40 -14.34 22.88
CA PRO A 462 22.83 -14.58 24.25
C PRO A 462 21.81 -14.18 25.32
N HIS A 463 20.84 -13.37 24.98
CA HIS A 463 19.81 -12.84 25.88
C HIS A 463 18.44 -13.53 25.73
N ALA A 464 18.36 -14.54 24.87
CA ALA A 464 17.13 -15.26 24.60
C ALA A 464 16.94 -16.47 25.53
N ASP A 465 15.84 -16.49 26.29
CA ASP A 465 15.45 -17.68 27.07
C ASP A 465 15.10 -18.86 26.12
N ASP A 466 14.50 -18.55 24.97
CA ASP A 466 14.27 -19.48 23.87
C ASP A 466 14.82 -18.87 22.58
N PRO A 467 15.94 -19.39 22.03
CA PRO A 467 16.56 -18.87 20.83
C PRO A 467 15.95 -19.41 19.53
N THR A 468 15.01 -20.36 19.61
CA THR A 468 14.51 -21.15 18.47
C THR A 468 14.08 -20.29 17.28
N ALA A 469 13.26 -19.27 17.50
CA ALA A 469 12.77 -18.39 16.43
C ALA A 469 13.90 -17.54 15.80
N LEU A 470 14.85 -17.05 16.60
CA LEU A 470 16.00 -16.29 16.11
C LEU A 470 16.96 -17.18 15.31
N LEU A 471 17.25 -18.41 15.79
CA LEU A 471 18.06 -19.37 15.05
C LEU A 471 17.41 -19.77 13.71
N ALA A 472 16.10 -19.97 13.70
CA ALA A 472 15.37 -20.25 12.47
C ALA A 472 15.48 -19.11 11.45
N GLN A 473 15.35 -17.86 11.90
CA GLN A 473 15.54 -16.68 11.04
C GLN A 473 16.98 -16.52 10.57
N GLN A 474 17.96 -16.73 11.45
CA GLN A 474 19.37 -16.73 11.08
C GLN A 474 19.62 -17.72 9.95
N ALA A 475 19.18 -18.97 10.12
CA ALA A 475 19.34 -19.98 9.09
C ALA A 475 18.70 -19.59 7.76
N ALA A 476 17.49 -19.03 7.79
CA ALA A 476 16.77 -18.61 6.58
C ALA A 476 17.45 -17.44 5.85
N ILE A 477 17.98 -16.47 6.58
CA ILE A 477 18.70 -15.33 5.99
C ILE A 477 20.06 -15.80 5.45
N GLU A 478 20.85 -16.50 6.25
CA GLU A 478 22.19 -16.95 5.86
C GLU A 478 22.19 -17.93 4.69
N ALA A 479 21.14 -18.76 4.56
CA ALA A 479 20.95 -19.64 3.41
C ALA A 479 20.87 -18.90 2.08
N GLN A 480 20.37 -17.66 2.08
CA GLN A 480 20.34 -16.82 0.88
C GLN A 480 21.74 -16.34 0.45
N PHE A 481 22.74 -16.46 1.35
CA PHE A 481 24.12 -16.07 1.15
C PHE A 481 25.07 -17.26 0.94
N ASP A 482 24.54 -18.47 0.73
CA ASP A 482 25.32 -19.70 0.56
C ASP A 482 26.26 -20.00 1.76
N ARG A 483 25.84 -19.60 2.97
CA ARG A 483 26.57 -19.92 4.20
C ARG A 483 26.16 -21.32 4.70
N ASP A 484 27.07 -22.05 5.31
CA ASP A 484 26.74 -23.35 5.96
C ASP A 484 25.94 -23.10 7.25
N THR A 485 24.67 -23.37 7.15
CA THR A 485 23.70 -23.10 8.21
C THR A 485 22.99 -24.37 8.72
N ALA A 486 23.49 -25.53 8.32
CA ALA A 486 22.84 -26.81 8.67
C ALA A 486 22.80 -27.04 10.19
N ALA A 487 23.83 -26.63 10.92
CA ALA A 487 23.86 -26.74 12.39
C ALA A 487 22.86 -25.78 13.04
N THR A 488 22.76 -24.53 12.58
CA THR A 488 21.82 -23.52 13.06
C THR A 488 20.36 -23.97 12.82
N ALA A 489 20.07 -24.43 11.62
CA ALA A 489 18.74 -24.94 11.30
C ALA A 489 18.36 -26.17 12.14
N ARG A 490 19.31 -27.08 12.36
CA ARG A 490 19.07 -28.25 13.21
C ARG A 490 18.78 -27.85 14.66
N ALA A 491 19.56 -26.93 15.22
CA ALA A 491 19.30 -26.42 16.57
C ALA A 491 17.91 -25.76 16.67
N ALA A 492 17.47 -25.05 15.63
CA ALA A 492 16.12 -24.48 15.59
C ALA A 492 15.04 -25.57 15.48
N TRP A 493 15.25 -26.64 14.72
CA TRP A 493 14.33 -27.78 14.65
C TRP A 493 14.20 -28.51 15.99
N ASP A 494 15.32 -28.72 16.68
CA ASP A 494 15.35 -29.40 17.98
C ASP A 494 14.64 -28.59 19.07
N GLY A 495 14.74 -27.26 19.02
CA GLY A 495 14.08 -26.33 19.95
C GLY A 495 12.56 -26.20 19.77
N LEU A 496 11.99 -26.61 18.62
CA LEU A 496 10.56 -26.43 18.35
C LEU A 496 9.62 -27.07 19.36
N ALA A 497 10.01 -28.19 20.00
CA ALA A 497 9.18 -28.89 20.94
C ALA A 497 8.84 -28.04 22.18
N ASP A 498 9.83 -27.31 22.66
CA ASP A 498 9.74 -26.49 23.88
C ASP A 498 9.36 -25.03 23.56
N CYS A 499 9.40 -24.65 22.27
CA CYS A 499 9.09 -23.30 21.81
C CYS A 499 7.61 -22.93 22.03
N PRO A 500 7.30 -21.76 22.59
CA PRO A 500 5.94 -21.28 22.76
C PRO A 500 5.13 -21.25 21.44
N PRO A 501 3.81 -21.55 21.45
CA PRO A 501 3.02 -21.73 20.23
C PRO A 501 3.10 -20.54 19.25
N GLU A 502 3.15 -19.33 19.77
CA GLU A 502 3.24 -18.11 18.95
C GLU A 502 4.61 -17.93 18.29
N ASP A 503 5.69 -18.26 19.02
CA ASP A 503 7.06 -18.14 18.53
C ASP A 503 7.41 -19.36 17.64
N ARG A 504 6.77 -20.51 17.88
CA ARG A 504 6.85 -21.71 17.04
C ARG A 504 6.39 -21.47 15.60
N LEU A 505 5.29 -20.73 15.41
CA LEU A 505 4.81 -20.38 14.06
C LEU A 505 5.85 -19.56 13.30
N ILE A 506 6.51 -18.65 13.98
CA ILE A 506 7.61 -17.82 13.44
C ILE A 506 8.78 -18.70 13.02
N ALA A 507 9.24 -19.59 13.92
CA ALA A 507 10.32 -20.51 13.64
C ALA A 507 10.00 -21.43 12.45
N LEU A 508 8.79 -22.01 12.40
CA LEU A 508 8.35 -22.87 11.31
C LEU A 508 8.29 -22.14 9.97
N THR A 509 7.87 -20.87 9.96
CA THR A 509 7.90 -20.01 8.74
C THR A 509 9.31 -19.90 8.18
N SER A 510 10.26 -19.54 9.03
CA SER A 510 11.67 -19.37 8.65
C SER A 510 12.32 -20.69 8.23
N LEU A 511 12.04 -21.78 8.96
CA LEU A 511 12.54 -23.13 8.62
C LEU A 511 11.96 -23.66 7.32
N GLY A 512 10.70 -23.36 7.00
CA GLY A 512 10.08 -23.70 5.72
C GLY A 512 10.77 -23.00 4.55
N LEU A 513 11.05 -21.70 4.67
CA LEU A 513 11.79 -20.93 3.67
C LEU A 513 13.24 -21.41 3.54
N TYR A 514 13.92 -21.64 4.67
CA TYR A 514 15.26 -22.24 4.70
C TYR A 514 15.31 -23.55 3.90
N ALA A 515 14.39 -24.46 4.20
CA ALA A 515 14.34 -25.78 3.58
C ALA A 515 14.18 -25.70 2.05
N VAL A 516 13.36 -24.77 1.56
CA VAL A 516 13.19 -24.57 0.11
C VAL A 516 14.45 -24.00 -0.53
N VAL A 517 15.09 -23.02 0.09
CA VAL A 517 16.32 -22.39 -0.44
C VAL A 517 17.48 -23.37 -0.46
N CYS A 518 17.61 -24.21 0.58
CA CYS A 518 18.66 -25.22 0.68
C CYS A 518 18.34 -26.53 -0.09
N GLY A 519 17.11 -26.71 -0.56
CA GLY A 519 16.69 -27.92 -1.25
C GLY A 519 16.41 -29.10 -0.31
N ASP A 520 16.04 -28.85 0.95
CA ASP A 520 15.67 -29.86 1.94
C ASP A 520 14.13 -29.96 2.06
N TRP A 521 13.52 -30.52 1.02
CA TRP A 521 12.06 -30.59 0.93
C TRP A 521 11.38 -31.39 2.04
N PRO A 522 11.91 -32.54 2.53
CA PRO A 522 11.28 -33.28 3.63
C PRO A 522 11.04 -32.39 4.86
N ASN A 523 11.99 -31.54 5.22
CA ASN A 523 11.82 -30.56 6.30
C ASN A 523 10.92 -29.38 5.90
N GLY A 524 10.94 -28.95 4.64
CA GLY A 524 10.01 -27.94 4.12
C GLY A 524 8.56 -28.40 4.20
N GLU A 525 8.27 -29.64 3.78
CA GLU A 525 6.94 -30.23 3.85
C GLU A 525 6.49 -30.40 5.31
N ARG A 526 7.39 -30.87 6.17
CA ARG A 526 7.13 -30.99 7.61
C ARG A 526 6.78 -29.63 8.24
N ALA A 527 7.48 -28.56 7.86
CA ALA A 527 7.17 -27.22 8.34
C ALA A 527 5.75 -26.80 7.93
N VAL A 528 5.38 -27.02 6.65
CA VAL A 528 4.03 -26.74 6.14
C VAL A 528 2.96 -27.53 6.90
N GLU A 529 3.17 -28.83 7.14
CA GLU A 529 2.22 -29.66 7.89
C GLU A 529 2.00 -29.13 9.31
N LEU A 530 3.07 -28.77 10.00
CA LEU A 530 3.00 -28.23 11.36
C LEU A 530 2.32 -26.85 11.40
N ILE A 531 2.58 -25.98 10.40
CA ILE A 531 1.90 -24.68 10.28
C ILE A 531 0.40 -24.87 10.05
N VAL A 532 0.02 -25.70 9.09
CA VAL A 532 -1.39 -25.95 8.73
C VAL A 532 -2.12 -26.63 9.89
N GLY A 533 -1.53 -27.69 10.46
CA GLY A 533 -2.11 -28.42 11.60
C GLY A 533 -2.32 -27.55 12.84
N GLY A 534 -1.39 -26.61 13.11
CA GLY A 534 -1.50 -25.67 14.22
C GLY A 534 -2.43 -24.47 13.95
N SER A 535 -2.74 -24.20 12.69
CA SER A 535 -3.45 -22.97 12.30
C SER A 535 -4.90 -22.89 12.80
N ALA A 536 -5.57 -24.04 12.96
CA ALA A 536 -6.98 -24.12 13.36
C ALA A 536 -7.26 -23.54 14.76
N ALA A 537 -6.26 -23.60 15.65
CA ALA A 537 -6.35 -23.07 17.01
C ALA A 537 -6.03 -21.56 17.11
N LEU A 538 -5.61 -20.94 16.01
CA LEU A 538 -5.22 -19.53 16.01
C LEU A 538 -6.41 -18.60 15.80
N PRO A 539 -6.36 -17.37 16.33
CA PRO A 539 -7.31 -16.31 15.96
C PRO A 539 -7.34 -16.09 14.45
N PRO A 540 -8.48 -15.63 13.88
CA PRO A 540 -8.67 -15.53 12.42
C PRO A 540 -7.52 -14.86 11.66
N VAL A 541 -7.02 -13.70 12.14
CA VAL A 541 -5.90 -12.97 11.50
C VAL A 541 -4.60 -13.79 11.52
N ALA A 542 -4.28 -14.42 12.64
CA ALA A 542 -3.07 -15.24 12.75
C ALA A 542 -3.20 -16.52 11.90
N ARG A 543 -4.39 -17.13 11.85
CA ARG A 543 -4.69 -18.28 10.99
C ARG A 543 -4.53 -17.93 9.52
N MET A 544 -5.06 -16.80 9.09
CA MET A 544 -4.91 -16.31 7.72
C MET A 544 -3.42 -16.18 7.35
N SER A 545 -2.64 -15.48 8.18
CA SER A 545 -1.20 -15.30 7.96
C SER A 545 -0.43 -16.61 7.92
N ALA A 546 -0.77 -17.58 8.78
CA ALA A 546 -0.16 -18.91 8.78
C ALA A 546 -0.43 -19.65 7.45
N LEU A 547 -1.68 -19.63 6.96
CA LEU A 547 -2.05 -20.26 5.70
C LEU A 547 -1.38 -19.59 4.50
N GLU A 548 -1.28 -18.26 4.47
CA GLU A 548 -0.57 -17.51 3.43
C GLU A 548 0.92 -17.85 3.39
N THR A 549 1.54 -18.01 4.55
CA THR A 549 2.94 -18.40 4.65
C THR A 549 3.17 -19.82 4.17
N ALA A 550 2.34 -20.78 4.61
CA ALA A 550 2.40 -22.15 4.13
C ALA A 550 2.20 -22.24 2.61
N ALA A 551 1.25 -21.47 2.06
CA ALA A 551 1.04 -21.37 0.63
C ALA A 551 2.26 -20.80 -0.10
N HIS A 552 2.95 -19.82 0.49
CA HIS A 552 4.16 -19.24 -0.09
C HIS A 552 5.31 -20.25 -0.18
N VAL A 553 5.57 -21.01 0.89
CA VAL A 553 6.57 -22.08 0.90
C VAL A 553 6.26 -23.12 -0.18
N LEU A 554 5.00 -23.55 -0.29
CA LEU A 554 4.55 -24.50 -1.32
C LEU A 554 4.70 -23.95 -2.73
N ALA A 555 4.36 -22.68 -2.97
CA ALA A 555 4.46 -22.04 -4.28
C ALA A 555 5.91 -21.95 -4.77
N ILE A 556 6.85 -21.60 -3.88
CA ILE A 556 8.29 -21.60 -4.19
C ILE A 556 8.76 -23.02 -4.49
N ALA A 557 8.33 -24.02 -3.73
CA ALA A 557 8.66 -25.42 -3.95
C ALA A 557 8.07 -26.00 -5.25
N GLY A 558 7.09 -25.32 -5.86
CA GLY A 558 6.38 -25.75 -7.05
C GLY A 558 5.22 -26.71 -6.76
N VAL A 559 4.66 -26.68 -5.58
CA VAL A 559 3.44 -27.44 -5.19
C VAL A 559 2.23 -26.52 -5.36
N ARG A 560 1.76 -26.41 -6.58
CA ARG A 560 0.75 -25.41 -6.97
C ARG A 560 -0.64 -25.66 -6.37
N THR A 561 -1.15 -26.88 -6.52
CA THR A 561 -2.55 -27.19 -6.18
C THR A 561 -2.83 -26.95 -4.71
N ARG A 562 -1.95 -27.43 -3.84
CA ARG A 562 -2.06 -27.26 -2.39
C ARG A 562 -1.83 -25.80 -1.96
N ALA A 563 -0.89 -25.10 -2.62
CA ALA A 563 -0.67 -23.68 -2.37
C ALA A 563 -1.92 -22.84 -2.70
N LEU A 564 -2.59 -23.13 -3.83
CA LEU A 564 -3.83 -22.47 -4.22
C LEU A 564 -4.96 -22.72 -3.24
N ASP A 565 -5.11 -23.97 -2.75
CA ASP A 565 -6.12 -24.34 -1.75
C ASP A 565 -5.93 -23.54 -0.45
N LEU A 566 -4.70 -23.51 0.10
CA LEU A 566 -4.40 -22.76 1.33
C LEU A 566 -4.61 -21.26 1.16
N LEU A 567 -4.23 -20.69 0.00
CA LEU A 567 -4.42 -19.27 -0.27
C LEU A 567 -5.89 -18.92 -0.46
N THR A 568 -6.70 -19.85 -1.00
CA THR A 568 -8.16 -19.72 -1.10
C THR A 568 -8.81 -19.69 0.29
N GLN A 569 -8.42 -20.60 1.17
CA GLN A 569 -8.87 -20.62 2.57
C GLN A 569 -8.49 -19.33 3.31
N ALA A 570 -7.26 -18.85 3.12
CA ALA A 570 -6.83 -17.56 3.69
C ALA A 570 -7.67 -16.40 3.14
N GLY A 571 -8.00 -16.42 1.85
CA GLY A 571 -8.89 -15.45 1.20
C GLY A 571 -10.33 -15.49 1.73
N GLU A 572 -10.85 -16.65 2.11
CA GLU A 572 -12.16 -16.78 2.75
C GLU A 572 -12.17 -16.14 4.15
N ILE A 573 -11.11 -16.40 4.94
CA ILE A 573 -10.95 -15.75 6.25
C ILE A 573 -10.84 -14.23 6.05
N ARG A 574 -10.05 -13.78 5.08
CA ARG A 574 -9.88 -12.35 4.75
C ARG A 574 -11.21 -11.69 4.40
N ARG A 575 -12.01 -12.32 3.54
CA ARG A 575 -13.36 -11.83 3.18
C ARG A 575 -14.30 -11.83 4.38
N GLY A 576 -14.24 -12.85 5.24
CA GLY A 576 -14.99 -12.91 6.49
C GLY A 576 -14.63 -11.79 7.48
N LEU A 577 -13.35 -11.33 7.45
CA LEU A 577 -12.88 -10.16 8.20
C LEU A 577 -13.22 -8.84 7.48
N GLY A 578 -13.85 -8.89 6.30
CA GLY A 578 -14.10 -7.73 5.47
C GLY A 578 -12.84 -7.11 4.84
N TRP A 579 -11.72 -7.81 4.83
CA TRP A 579 -10.49 -7.34 4.21
C TRP A 579 -10.52 -7.65 2.72
N GLY A 580 -10.19 -6.65 1.87
CA GLY A 580 -10.07 -6.83 0.42
C GLY A 580 -8.75 -7.49 0.02
N ASP A 581 -8.57 -7.65 -1.27
CA ASP A 581 -7.30 -8.09 -1.84
C ASP A 581 -6.26 -7.00 -1.60
N ILE A 582 -5.33 -7.28 -0.68
CA ILE A 582 -4.24 -6.35 -0.32
C ILE A 582 -2.99 -6.79 -1.06
N ALA A 583 -2.23 -5.82 -1.59
CA ALA A 583 -0.86 -6.03 -2.07
C ALA A 583 0.01 -6.62 -0.95
N GLY A 584 0.94 -7.49 -1.28
CA GLY A 584 1.86 -8.09 -0.33
C GLY A 584 2.16 -9.56 -0.61
N GLN A 585 2.57 -10.31 0.42
CA GLN A 585 2.99 -11.70 0.26
C GLN A 585 1.92 -12.58 -0.42
N ALA A 586 0.64 -12.41 -0.09
CA ALA A 586 -0.44 -13.18 -0.71
C ALA A 586 -0.58 -12.90 -2.21
N SER A 587 -0.45 -11.63 -2.64
CA SER A 587 -0.47 -11.23 -4.06
C SER A 587 0.72 -11.84 -4.81
N ARG A 588 1.93 -11.74 -4.26
CA ARG A 588 3.13 -12.35 -4.85
C ARG A 588 3.00 -13.87 -4.96
N THR A 589 2.47 -14.52 -3.92
CA THR A 589 2.23 -15.96 -3.91
C THR A 589 1.21 -16.35 -4.99
N MET A 590 0.15 -15.57 -5.14
CA MET A 590 -0.86 -15.79 -6.19
C MET A 590 -0.25 -15.63 -7.60
N ALA A 591 0.61 -14.64 -7.83
CA ALA A 591 1.30 -14.48 -9.11
C ALA A 591 2.16 -15.70 -9.45
N MET A 592 2.87 -16.27 -8.46
CA MET A 592 3.64 -17.52 -8.65
C MET A 592 2.74 -18.71 -8.98
N ILE A 593 1.63 -18.88 -8.26
CA ILE A 593 0.65 -19.95 -8.49
C ILE A 593 0.02 -19.82 -9.88
N ARG A 594 -0.36 -18.61 -10.29
CA ARG A 594 -0.91 -18.30 -11.62
C ARG A 594 0.10 -18.56 -12.75
N ARG A 595 1.37 -18.19 -12.52
CA ARG A 595 2.44 -18.51 -13.48
C ARG A 595 2.54 -20.02 -13.70
N LEU A 596 2.53 -20.84 -12.66
CA LEU A 596 2.57 -22.30 -12.78
C LEU A 596 1.30 -22.85 -13.47
N GLY A 597 0.14 -22.28 -13.19
CA GLY A 597 -1.14 -22.67 -13.79
C GLY A 597 -1.39 -22.16 -15.22
N GLY A 598 -0.47 -21.41 -15.79
CA GLY A 598 -0.60 -20.87 -17.15
C GLY A 598 -1.46 -19.61 -17.27
N GLU A 599 -1.86 -19.01 -16.16
CA GLU A 599 -2.59 -17.74 -16.12
C GLU A 599 -1.63 -16.53 -16.18
N TRP A 600 -0.71 -16.53 -17.15
CA TRP A 600 0.43 -15.63 -17.20
C TRP A 600 0.08 -14.15 -17.27
N ASP A 601 -0.97 -13.81 -18.00
CA ASP A 601 -1.41 -12.42 -18.12
C ASP A 601 -1.95 -11.88 -16.79
N ARG A 602 -2.68 -12.72 -16.03
CA ARG A 602 -3.12 -12.37 -14.68
C ARG A 602 -1.95 -12.28 -13.71
N ALA A 603 -0.99 -13.19 -13.81
CA ALA A 603 0.22 -13.15 -13.01
C ALA A 603 1.00 -11.85 -13.23
N LEU A 604 1.14 -11.39 -14.49
CA LEU A 604 1.79 -10.10 -14.80
C LEU A 604 1.01 -8.91 -14.25
N ALA A 605 -0.33 -8.94 -14.33
CA ALA A 605 -1.16 -7.88 -13.74
C ALA A 605 -1.03 -7.81 -12.20
N ASP A 606 -0.99 -8.96 -11.50
CA ASP A 606 -0.74 -9.02 -10.06
C ASP A 606 0.65 -8.47 -9.70
N ILE A 607 1.67 -8.78 -10.52
CA ILE A 607 3.05 -8.31 -10.34
C ILE A 607 3.13 -6.80 -10.48
N ASP A 608 2.48 -6.23 -11.50
CA ASP A 608 2.49 -4.79 -11.71
C ASP A 608 1.77 -4.06 -10.57
N ALA A 609 0.63 -4.60 -10.09
CA ALA A 609 -0.09 -4.05 -8.94
C ALA A 609 0.71 -4.14 -7.63
N ASP A 610 1.42 -5.27 -7.39
CA ASP A 610 2.31 -5.42 -6.23
C ASP A 610 3.51 -4.46 -6.33
N ALA A 611 4.06 -4.27 -7.54
CA ALA A 611 5.16 -3.37 -7.81
C ALA A 611 4.80 -1.91 -7.48
N GLU A 612 3.62 -1.47 -7.91
CA GLU A 612 3.10 -0.14 -7.59
C GLU A 612 2.92 0.05 -6.08
N ALA A 613 2.29 -0.92 -5.41
CA ALA A 613 2.07 -0.86 -3.97
C ALA A 613 3.37 -0.85 -3.14
N LEU A 614 4.39 -1.61 -3.57
CA LEU A 614 5.70 -1.62 -2.91
C LEU A 614 6.48 -0.32 -3.14
N ALA A 615 6.39 0.28 -4.32
CA ALA A 615 7.00 1.58 -4.59
C ALA A 615 6.40 2.66 -3.68
N GLU A 616 5.07 2.65 -3.51
CA GLU A 616 4.36 3.57 -2.62
C GLU A 616 4.74 3.41 -1.15
N ALA A 617 4.94 2.16 -0.71
CA ALA A 617 5.41 1.88 0.64
C ALA A 617 6.89 2.24 0.86
N GLY A 618 7.60 2.74 -0.17
CA GLY A 618 9.04 3.01 -0.12
C GLY A 618 9.87 1.72 -0.01
N LEU A 619 9.30 0.60 -0.46
CA LEU A 619 9.88 -0.75 -0.44
C LEU A 619 10.32 -1.21 -1.83
N ALA A 620 10.64 -0.27 -2.72
CA ALA A 620 11.01 -0.56 -4.10
C ALA A 620 12.16 -1.59 -4.24
N GLU A 621 13.00 -1.73 -3.21
CA GLU A 621 14.09 -2.70 -3.16
C GLU A 621 13.58 -4.16 -3.04
N ASN A 622 12.36 -4.38 -2.54
CA ASN A 622 11.76 -5.72 -2.37
C ASN A 622 11.18 -6.34 -3.66
N HIS A 623 11.30 -5.64 -4.78
CA HIS A 623 10.76 -6.10 -6.06
C HIS A 623 11.50 -7.29 -6.69
N ALA A 624 12.69 -7.65 -6.17
CA ALA A 624 13.54 -8.64 -6.84
C ALA A 624 12.85 -9.99 -7.05
N LEU A 625 12.10 -10.50 -6.05
CA LEU A 625 11.39 -11.76 -6.18
C LEU A 625 10.26 -11.69 -7.22
N THR A 626 9.47 -10.63 -7.17
CA THR A 626 8.35 -10.40 -8.10
C THR A 626 8.86 -10.18 -9.52
N ARG A 627 9.97 -9.45 -9.68
CA ARG A 627 10.65 -9.25 -10.98
C ARG A 627 11.20 -10.54 -11.55
N ASN A 628 11.68 -11.46 -10.72
CA ASN A 628 12.11 -12.77 -11.19
C ASN A 628 10.95 -13.59 -11.78
N VAL A 629 9.75 -13.54 -11.20
CA VAL A 629 8.55 -14.17 -11.78
C VAL A 629 8.15 -13.49 -13.10
N GLN A 630 8.26 -12.16 -13.17
CA GLN A 630 8.01 -11.40 -14.40
C GLN A 630 8.98 -11.79 -15.52
N LEU A 631 10.28 -11.85 -15.22
CA LEU A 631 11.31 -12.29 -16.17
C LEU A 631 11.02 -13.71 -16.68
N ASP A 632 10.63 -14.63 -15.80
CA ASP A 632 10.30 -16.00 -16.18
C ASP A 632 9.19 -16.03 -17.25
N ILE A 633 8.08 -15.30 -17.03
CA ILE A 633 6.96 -15.24 -17.97
C ILE A 633 7.36 -14.54 -19.28
N LEU A 634 8.00 -13.38 -19.22
CA LEU A 634 8.35 -12.58 -20.39
C LEU A 634 9.34 -13.33 -21.32
N LEU A 635 10.30 -14.05 -20.74
CA LEU A 635 11.25 -14.86 -21.50
C LEU A 635 10.57 -16.04 -22.21
N GLU A 636 9.63 -16.72 -21.55
CA GLU A 636 8.87 -17.82 -22.16
C GLU A 636 7.90 -17.34 -23.24
N GLN A 637 7.35 -16.12 -23.10
CA GLN A 637 6.54 -15.49 -24.14
C GLN A 637 7.39 -14.95 -25.32
N GLY A 638 8.71 -14.83 -25.16
CA GLY A 638 9.59 -14.21 -26.15
C GLY A 638 9.50 -12.69 -26.21
N ARG A 639 8.99 -12.06 -25.15
CA ARG A 639 8.85 -10.60 -25.00
C ARG A 639 10.14 -9.98 -24.49
N TYR A 640 11.24 -10.21 -25.24
CA TYR A 640 12.60 -9.89 -24.80
C TYR A 640 12.84 -8.39 -24.59
N ALA A 641 12.22 -7.52 -25.39
CA ALA A 641 12.34 -6.07 -25.22
C ALA A 641 11.82 -5.57 -23.86
N GLU A 642 10.81 -6.23 -23.31
CA GLU A 642 10.23 -5.85 -22.03
C GLU A 642 11.07 -6.34 -20.83
N THR A 643 12.05 -7.20 -21.05
CA THR A 643 13.01 -7.62 -20.01
C THR A 643 14.16 -6.63 -19.84
N GLU A 644 14.44 -5.80 -20.85
CA GLU A 644 15.58 -4.87 -20.82
C GLU A 644 15.50 -3.84 -19.69
N PRO A 645 14.34 -3.18 -19.42
CA PRO A 645 14.20 -2.26 -18.29
C PRO A 645 14.44 -2.94 -16.93
N ILE A 646 14.09 -4.23 -16.81
CA ILE A 646 14.29 -5.00 -15.58
C ILE A 646 15.78 -5.28 -15.39
N PHE A 647 16.48 -5.71 -16.46
CA PHE A 647 17.92 -5.94 -16.41
C PHE A 647 18.76 -4.66 -16.27
N ALA A 648 18.24 -3.51 -16.68
CA ALA A 648 18.90 -2.21 -16.51
C ALA A 648 18.91 -1.71 -15.05
N GLN A 649 18.00 -2.22 -14.19
CA GLN A 649 18.00 -1.88 -12.78
C GLN A 649 19.26 -2.42 -12.07
N PRO A 650 19.71 -1.80 -10.96
CA PRO A 650 20.81 -2.36 -10.17
C PRO A 650 20.55 -3.81 -9.76
N PRO A 651 21.57 -4.66 -9.70
CA PRO A 651 21.41 -6.03 -9.22
C PRO A 651 20.99 -6.01 -7.74
N PRO A 652 20.14 -6.96 -7.31
CA PRO A 652 19.78 -7.11 -5.90
C PRO A 652 21.02 -7.41 -5.05
N ASP A 653 21.04 -6.90 -3.81
CA ASP A 653 22.13 -7.19 -2.87
C ASP A 653 22.11 -8.65 -2.39
N CYS A 654 20.93 -9.26 -2.33
CA CYS A 654 20.76 -10.66 -1.95
C CYS A 654 21.37 -11.61 -3.01
N PRO A 655 22.33 -12.47 -2.67
CA PRO A 655 22.97 -13.40 -3.60
C PRO A 655 22.00 -14.36 -4.29
N LEU A 656 20.97 -14.84 -3.57
CA LEU A 656 19.90 -15.67 -4.15
C LEU A 656 19.19 -14.93 -5.30
N GLN A 657 18.73 -13.70 -5.06
CA GLN A 657 18.01 -12.93 -6.06
C GLN A 657 18.91 -12.51 -7.24
N ARG A 658 20.15 -12.15 -6.94
CA ARG A 658 21.17 -11.83 -7.93
C ARG A 658 21.48 -13.03 -8.80
N GLY A 659 21.73 -14.20 -8.20
CA GLY A 659 22.00 -15.44 -8.92
C GLY A 659 20.83 -15.88 -9.80
N LEU A 660 19.59 -15.80 -9.31
CA LEU A 660 18.40 -16.05 -10.14
C LEU A 660 18.34 -15.12 -11.34
N ARG A 661 18.60 -13.82 -11.14
CA ARG A 661 18.65 -12.85 -12.24
C ARG A 661 19.77 -13.16 -13.26
N THR A 662 20.94 -13.61 -12.80
CA THR A 662 22.03 -14.08 -13.68
C THR A 662 21.59 -15.30 -14.52
N VAL A 663 20.86 -16.25 -13.93
CA VAL A 663 20.29 -17.40 -14.68
C VAL A 663 19.26 -16.92 -15.73
N TYR A 664 18.41 -15.95 -15.42
CA TYR A 664 17.48 -15.40 -16.41
C TYR A 664 18.21 -14.63 -17.53
N ALA A 665 19.30 -13.92 -17.22
CA ALA A 665 20.15 -13.29 -18.23
C ALA A 665 20.80 -14.34 -19.14
N ALA A 666 21.27 -15.47 -18.60
CA ALA A 666 21.76 -16.60 -19.36
C ALA A 666 20.68 -17.22 -20.29
N ARG A 667 19.42 -17.31 -19.80
CA ARG A 667 18.29 -17.76 -20.64
C ARG A 667 18.02 -16.79 -21.79
N LEU A 668 18.06 -15.48 -21.54
CA LEU A 668 17.91 -14.47 -22.59
C LEU A 668 19.04 -14.57 -23.63
N ALA A 669 20.28 -14.75 -23.18
CA ALA A 669 21.44 -14.95 -24.08
C ALA A 669 21.23 -16.20 -24.95
N PHE A 670 20.86 -17.33 -24.34
CA PHE A 670 20.72 -18.62 -25.03
C PHE A 670 19.50 -18.66 -25.97
N PHE A 671 18.31 -18.39 -25.46
CA PHE A 671 17.06 -18.54 -26.21
C PHE A 671 16.67 -17.29 -27.01
N GLY A 672 16.99 -16.11 -26.52
CA GLY A 672 16.59 -14.83 -27.12
C GLY A 672 17.60 -14.30 -28.13
N ARG A 673 18.88 -14.38 -27.80
CA ARG A 673 19.97 -13.77 -28.61
C ARG A 673 20.80 -14.81 -29.37
N ASN A 674 20.58 -16.10 -29.11
CA ASN A 674 21.35 -17.23 -29.63
C ASN A 674 22.89 -17.10 -29.36
N ASP A 675 23.23 -16.46 -28.23
CA ASP A 675 24.61 -16.24 -27.79
C ASP A 675 24.98 -17.27 -26.73
N ARG A 676 25.58 -18.38 -27.19
CA ARG A 676 25.93 -19.53 -26.34
C ARG A 676 27.11 -19.20 -25.41
N GLU A 677 28.07 -18.40 -25.89
CA GLU A 677 29.25 -18.06 -25.10
C GLU A 677 28.86 -17.14 -23.92
N ALA A 678 28.03 -16.14 -24.16
CA ALA A 678 27.51 -15.30 -23.08
C ALA A 678 26.68 -16.11 -22.09
N ALA A 679 25.84 -17.04 -22.58
CA ALA A 679 25.07 -17.92 -21.73
C ALA A 679 25.95 -18.80 -20.83
N ALA A 680 27.00 -19.42 -21.41
CA ALA A 680 27.94 -20.25 -20.65
C ALA A 680 28.65 -19.44 -19.55
N ARG A 681 29.20 -18.26 -19.87
CA ARG A 681 29.86 -17.40 -18.88
C ARG A 681 28.95 -17.02 -17.71
N LEU A 682 27.70 -16.62 -18.00
CA LEU A 682 26.71 -16.27 -16.96
C LEU A 682 26.33 -17.48 -16.11
N LEU A 683 26.24 -18.67 -16.68
CA LEU A 683 25.96 -19.89 -15.93
C LEU A 683 27.13 -20.31 -15.05
N ASP A 684 28.35 -20.16 -15.53
CA ASP A 684 29.56 -20.42 -14.72
C ASP A 684 29.64 -19.44 -13.54
N GLU A 685 29.31 -18.17 -13.76
CA GLU A 685 29.18 -17.18 -12.68
C GLU A 685 28.11 -17.60 -11.65
N ALA A 686 26.93 -18.03 -12.10
CA ALA A 686 25.84 -18.47 -11.22
C ALA A 686 26.21 -19.74 -10.43
N LEU A 687 27.08 -20.59 -10.95
CA LEU A 687 27.55 -21.82 -10.30
C LEU A 687 28.70 -21.60 -9.32
N ALA A 688 29.47 -20.54 -9.48
CA ALA A 688 30.70 -20.29 -8.72
C ALA A 688 30.49 -19.92 -7.23
N GLY A 689 29.25 -19.75 -6.77
CA GLY A 689 28.95 -19.40 -5.38
C GLY A 689 27.49 -19.01 -5.18
N GLY A 690 26.55 -19.69 -5.84
CA GLY A 690 25.12 -19.42 -5.68
C GLY A 690 24.43 -20.37 -4.70
N PRO A 691 23.38 -19.94 -4.01
CA PRO A 691 22.51 -20.81 -3.21
C PRO A 691 21.96 -22.00 -4.01
N ALA A 692 21.55 -23.06 -3.30
CA ALA A 692 21.16 -24.33 -3.90
C ALA A 692 20.13 -24.20 -5.02
N GLU A 693 19.16 -23.32 -4.90
CA GLU A 693 18.13 -23.04 -5.93
C GLU A 693 18.74 -22.44 -7.22
N VAL A 694 19.71 -21.51 -7.09
CA VAL A 694 20.43 -20.90 -8.22
C VAL A 694 21.23 -21.96 -8.97
N VAL A 695 22.04 -22.74 -8.22
CA VAL A 695 22.86 -23.83 -8.77
C VAL A 695 22.00 -24.84 -9.49
N HIS A 696 20.85 -25.21 -8.92
CA HIS A 696 19.93 -26.18 -9.54
C HIS A 696 19.43 -25.68 -10.90
N ARG A 697 18.96 -24.44 -10.99
CA ARG A 697 18.48 -23.84 -12.27
C ARG A 697 19.60 -23.66 -13.29
N ALA A 698 20.79 -23.25 -12.84
CA ALA A 698 21.94 -23.07 -13.69
C ALA A 698 22.38 -24.40 -14.28
N LEU A 699 22.48 -25.47 -13.48
CA LEU A 699 22.78 -26.83 -13.95
C LEU A 699 21.78 -27.30 -15.00
N GLY A 700 20.47 -27.11 -14.78
CA GLY A 700 19.46 -27.50 -15.77
C GLY A 700 19.66 -26.83 -17.12
N LEU A 701 19.96 -25.53 -17.11
CA LEU A 701 20.22 -24.80 -18.36
C LEU A 701 21.56 -25.21 -19.01
N GLN A 702 22.60 -25.52 -18.22
CA GLN A 702 23.86 -26.06 -18.77
C GLN A 702 23.68 -27.44 -19.43
N VAL A 703 22.88 -28.35 -18.82
CA VAL A 703 22.55 -29.64 -19.45
C VAL A 703 21.94 -29.41 -20.83
N MET A 704 21.05 -28.46 -20.98
CA MET A 704 20.45 -28.12 -22.28
C MET A 704 21.44 -27.45 -23.22
N LEU A 705 22.30 -26.59 -22.73
CA LEU A 705 23.33 -25.90 -23.50
C LEU A 705 24.32 -26.89 -24.11
N HIS A 706 24.92 -27.79 -23.32
CA HIS A 706 25.83 -28.83 -23.77
C HIS A 706 25.14 -29.88 -24.64
N GLY A 707 23.93 -30.33 -24.26
CA GLY A 707 23.15 -31.27 -25.06
C GLY A 707 22.86 -30.78 -26.49
N THR A 708 22.48 -29.48 -26.61
CA THR A 708 22.24 -28.87 -27.93
C THR A 708 23.53 -28.61 -28.73
N ALA A 709 24.71 -28.62 -28.09
CA ALA A 709 26.02 -28.54 -28.71
C ALA A 709 26.54 -29.91 -29.20
N GLY A 710 25.92 -31.02 -28.76
CA GLY A 710 26.44 -32.37 -28.99
C GLY A 710 27.56 -32.77 -28.03
N GLU A 711 27.77 -32.01 -26.96
CA GLU A 711 28.79 -32.25 -25.92
C GLU A 711 28.25 -33.20 -24.86
N TRP A 712 27.99 -34.44 -25.28
CA TRP A 712 27.22 -35.44 -24.53
C TRP A 712 27.84 -35.87 -23.20
N GLU A 713 29.17 -35.89 -23.10
CA GLU A 713 29.87 -36.28 -21.87
C GLU A 713 29.63 -35.23 -20.78
N SER A 714 29.88 -33.97 -21.12
CA SER A 714 29.61 -32.85 -20.21
C SER A 714 28.14 -32.78 -19.82
N ALA A 715 27.23 -32.94 -20.78
CA ALA A 715 25.78 -32.92 -20.51
C ALA A 715 25.36 -34.06 -19.56
N ARG A 716 25.91 -35.28 -19.71
CA ARG A 716 25.61 -36.41 -18.80
C ARG A 716 26.14 -36.20 -17.41
N GLU A 717 27.35 -35.69 -17.26
CA GLU A 717 27.91 -35.40 -15.94
C GLU A 717 27.10 -34.31 -15.20
N LEU A 718 26.73 -33.24 -15.92
CA LEU A 718 25.86 -32.20 -15.36
C LEU A 718 24.45 -32.70 -15.00
N SER A 719 23.88 -33.58 -15.84
CA SER A 719 22.58 -34.21 -15.56
C SER A 719 22.64 -35.09 -14.32
N ARG A 720 23.72 -35.87 -14.12
CA ARG A 720 23.91 -36.65 -12.91
C ARG A 720 23.96 -35.77 -11.66
N ARG A 721 24.72 -34.68 -11.72
CA ARG A 721 24.78 -33.69 -10.62
C ARG A 721 23.41 -33.04 -10.35
N LEU A 722 22.64 -32.78 -11.37
CA LEU A 722 21.30 -32.23 -11.28
C LEU A 722 20.33 -33.24 -10.60
N ASP A 723 20.44 -34.54 -10.99
CA ASP A 723 19.64 -35.62 -10.41
C ASP A 723 19.95 -35.84 -8.93
N GLU A 724 21.21 -35.89 -8.54
CA GLU A 724 21.64 -36.03 -7.14
C GLU A 724 21.09 -34.91 -6.24
N ARG A 725 21.02 -33.70 -6.79
CA ARG A 725 20.41 -32.57 -6.06
C ARG A 725 18.87 -32.63 -6.04
N ALA A 726 18.27 -33.17 -7.09
CA ALA A 726 16.83 -33.30 -7.21
C ALA A 726 16.24 -34.40 -6.29
N GLU A 727 17.01 -35.43 -5.93
CA GLU A 727 16.55 -36.52 -5.04
C GLU A 727 16.04 -36.03 -3.67
N ARG A 728 16.71 -35.04 -3.08
CA ARG A 728 16.33 -34.40 -1.82
C ARG A 728 15.64 -33.05 -2.00
N GLY A 729 15.61 -32.58 -3.26
CA GLY A 729 15.13 -31.27 -3.60
C GLY A 729 13.64 -31.13 -3.62
N VAL A 730 13.21 -29.87 -3.72
CA VAL A 730 11.81 -29.51 -3.87
C VAL A 730 11.18 -30.14 -5.11
N PRO A 731 9.85 -30.40 -5.14
CA PRO A 731 9.17 -31.04 -6.29
C PRO A 731 9.50 -30.40 -7.63
N ARG A 732 9.60 -29.07 -7.69
CA ARG A 732 10.03 -28.33 -8.88
C ARG A 732 11.44 -28.73 -9.36
N ALA A 733 12.36 -29.04 -8.44
CA ALA A 733 13.71 -29.47 -8.80
C ALA A 733 13.72 -30.80 -9.54
N ARG A 734 12.91 -31.77 -9.11
CA ARG A 734 12.75 -33.07 -9.77
C ARG A 734 12.17 -32.90 -11.18
N LEU A 735 11.12 -32.09 -11.31
CA LEU A 735 10.52 -31.78 -12.61
C LEU A 735 11.53 -31.15 -13.56
N THR A 736 12.31 -30.17 -13.08
CA THR A 736 13.37 -29.51 -13.86
C THR A 736 14.44 -30.52 -14.32
N ALA A 737 14.88 -31.41 -13.44
CA ALA A 737 15.85 -32.45 -13.77
C ALA A 737 15.35 -33.37 -14.89
N HIS A 738 14.09 -33.85 -14.77
CA HIS A 738 13.49 -34.68 -15.81
C HIS A 738 13.33 -33.93 -17.14
N LEU A 739 12.84 -32.68 -17.12
CA LEU A 739 12.65 -31.87 -18.33
C LEU A 739 13.96 -31.56 -19.06
N CYS A 740 15.01 -31.18 -18.32
CA CYS A 740 16.30 -30.82 -18.88
C CYS A 740 17.00 -32.05 -19.48
N ALA A 741 17.00 -33.19 -18.78
CA ALA A 741 17.56 -34.44 -19.31
C ALA A 741 16.75 -34.96 -20.49
N ALA A 742 15.41 -34.92 -20.42
CA ALA A 742 14.56 -35.32 -21.54
C ALA A 742 14.81 -34.48 -22.78
N ALA A 743 14.94 -33.17 -22.65
CA ALA A 743 15.19 -32.26 -23.75
C ALA A 743 16.60 -32.40 -24.32
N ALA A 744 17.63 -32.61 -23.48
CA ALA A 744 19.03 -32.74 -23.90
C ALA A 744 19.31 -34.07 -24.57
N PHE A 745 18.80 -35.20 -24.03
CA PHE A 745 19.11 -36.53 -24.49
C PHE A 745 18.00 -37.18 -25.34
N HIS A 746 16.91 -36.45 -25.57
CA HIS A 746 15.70 -37.00 -26.19
C HIS A 746 15.19 -38.26 -25.48
N ASP A 747 15.20 -38.21 -24.11
CA ASP A 747 14.82 -39.33 -23.27
C ASP A 747 13.30 -39.37 -23.08
N ARG A 748 12.67 -40.42 -23.67
CA ARG A 748 11.21 -40.59 -23.61
C ARG A 748 10.70 -40.92 -22.20
N GLU A 749 11.45 -41.71 -21.44
CA GLU A 749 11.05 -42.13 -20.07
C GLU A 749 11.07 -40.93 -19.15
N ARG A 750 12.11 -40.13 -19.20
CA ARG A 750 12.19 -38.87 -18.45
C ARG A 750 11.12 -37.86 -18.85
N ALA A 751 10.81 -37.79 -20.13
CA ALA A 751 9.72 -36.94 -20.62
C ALA A 751 8.35 -37.42 -20.10
N GLY A 752 8.14 -38.74 -20.00
CA GLY A 752 6.95 -39.35 -19.38
C GLY A 752 6.83 -39.00 -17.90
N ALA A 753 7.91 -39.19 -17.12
CA ALA A 753 7.96 -38.84 -15.71
C ALA A 753 7.71 -37.34 -15.47
N ALA A 754 8.30 -36.47 -16.31
CA ALA A 754 8.05 -35.03 -16.26
C ALA A 754 6.57 -34.68 -16.54
N LEU A 755 5.95 -35.35 -17.52
CA LEU A 755 4.54 -35.16 -17.85
C LEU A 755 3.63 -35.54 -16.69
N GLU A 756 3.89 -36.66 -16.01
CA GLU A 756 3.11 -37.09 -14.85
C GLU A 756 3.21 -36.08 -13.69
N LEU A 757 4.44 -35.63 -13.37
CA LEU A 757 4.67 -34.64 -12.34
C LEU A 757 3.99 -33.30 -12.65
N ALA A 758 4.14 -32.80 -13.87
CA ALA A 758 3.52 -31.53 -14.28
C ALA A 758 1.99 -31.58 -14.22
N ARG A 759 1.39 -32.72 -14.67
CA ARG A 759 -0.07 -32.89 -14.66
C ARG A 759 -0.64 -33.06 -13.24
N ALA A 760 0.06 -33.80 -12.39
CA ALA A 760 -0.38 -34.02 -11.01
C ALA A 760 -0.59 -32.72 -10.25
N ASP A 761 0.19 -31.69 -10.57
CA ASP A 761 0.13 -30.38 -9.88
C ASP A 761 -0.32 -29.22 -10.79
N GLY A 762 -0.81 -29.51 -12.00
CA GLY A 762 -1.39 -28.54 -12.91
C GLY A 762 -0.40 -27.49 -13.43
N MET A 763 0.87 -27.87 -13.67
CA MET A 763 1.93 -27.03 -14.23
C MET A 763 1.85 -27.02 -15.75
N VAL A 764 1.07 -26.10 -16.30
CA VAL A 764 0.63 -26.12 -17.73
C VAL A 764 1.78 -25.94 -18.72
N PHE A 765 2.74 -25.07 -18.42
CA PHE A 765 3.88 -24.83 -19.32
C PHE A 765 4.85 -26.01 -19.32
N GLU A 766 5.18 -26.54 -18.17
CA GLU A 766 6.07 -27.69 -17.98
C GLU A 766 5.43 -28.96 -18.58
N GLU A 767 4.11 -29.12 -18.51
CA GLU A 767 3.35 -30.15 -19.22
C GLU A 767 3.58 -30.06 -20.73
N ALA A 768 3.48 -28.85 -21.30
CA ALA A 768 3.69 -28.66 -22.73
C ALA A 768 5.14 -28.96 -23.18
N GLN A 769 6.12 -28.61 -22.32
CA GLN A 769 7.53 -28.96 -22.58
C GLN A 769 7.75 -30.48 -22.62
N ALA A 770 7.22 -31.22 -21.63
CA ALA A 770 7.31 -32.70 -21.62
C ALA A 770 6.63 -33.33 -22.85
N ARG A 771 5.43 -32.83 -23.20
CA ARG A 771 4.70 -33.28 -24.41
C ARG A 771 5.47 -32.98 -25.71
N LEU A 772 6.16 -31.85 -25.78
CA LEU A 772 7.00 -31.52 -26.94
C LEU A 772 8.09 -32.55 -27.15
N VAL A 773 8.78 -32.98 -26.09
CA VAL A 773 9.80 -34.03 -26.16
C VAL A 773 9.19 -35.37 -26.57
N LEU A 774 8.07 -35.78 -25.93
CA LEU A 774 7.37 -37.01 -26.31
C LEU A 774 6.95 -37.01 -27.79
N GLY A 775 6.52 -35.87 -28.30
CA GLY A 775 6.12 -35.67 -29.69
C GLY A 775 7.26 -35.84 -30.68
N VAL A 776 8.48 -35.51 -30.30
CA VAL A 776 9.71 -35.73 -31.14
C VAL A 776 9.96 -37.22 -31.35
N HIS A 777 9.49 -38.09 -30.43
CA HIS A 777 9.59 -39.53 -30.54
C HIS A 777 8.43 -40.19 -31.33
N GLY A 778 7.72 -39.42 -32.14
CA GLY A 778 6.69 -39.94 -33.05
C GLY A 778 5.27 -39.92 -32.49
N ASP A 779 5.04 -39.38 -31.30
CA ASP A 779 3.70 -39.22 -30.76
C ASP A 779 3.10 -37.88 -31.25
N ALA A 780 2.45 -37.92 -32.39
CA ALA A 780 1.85 -36.76 -33.04
C ALA A 780 0.81 -36.07 -32.18
N ALA A 781 0.05 -36.83 -31.37
CA ALA A 781 -0.99 -36.27 -30.50
C ALA A 781 -0.36 -35.40 -29.38
N GLN A 782 0.75 -35.84 -28.80
CA GLN A 782 1.47 -35.06 -27.79
C GLN A 782 2.03 -33.77 -28.41
N LEU A 783 2.53 -33.83 -29.64
CA LEU A 783 3.08 -32.66 -30.31
C LEU A 783 1.99 -31.61 -30.66
N GLN A 784 0.82 -32.08 -31.13
CA GLN A 784 -0.34 -31.20 -31.37
C GLN A 784 -0.82 -30.57 -30.10
N ARG A 785 -0.90 -31.34 -29.00
CA ARG A 785 -1.32 -30.80 -27.69
C ARG A 785 -0.29 -29.82 -27.13
N ALA A 786 1.01 -30.08 -27.23
CA ALA A 786 2.05 -29.12 -26.86
C ALA A 786 1.92 -27.80 -27.63
N HIS A 787 1.71 -27.89 -28.95
CA HIS A 787 1.52 -26.69 -29.78
C HIS A 787 0.30 -25.88 -29.35
N ALA A 788 -0.83 -26.55 -29.04
CA ALA A 788 -2.04 -25.89 -28.56
C ALA A 788 -1.80 -25.16 -27.24
N ILE A 789 -1.19 -25.81 -26.25
CA ILE A 789 -0.90 -25.21 -24.94
C ILE A 789 0.04 -24.00 -25.10
N PHE A 790 1.13 -24.10 -25.86
CA PHE A 790 2.04 -22.97 -26.09
C PHE A 790 1.35 -21.80 -26.80
N THR A 791 0.37 -22.10 -27.65
CA THR A 791 -0.48 -21.08 -28.29
C THR A 791 -1.37 -20.37 -27.27
N GLU A 792 -2.03 -21.12 -26.39
CA GLU A 792 -2.89 -20.59 -25.31
C GLU A 792 -2.11 -19.74 -24.34
N LEU A 793 -0.85 -20.09 -24.02
CA LEU A 793 0.04 -19.33 -23.12
C LEU A 793 0.68 -18.10 -23.80
N GLY A 794 0.61 -17.96 -25.12
CA GLY A 794 1.39 -16.97 -25.85
C GLY A 794 2.89 -17.24 -25.85
N ALA A 795 3.32 -18.49 -25.58
CA ALA A 795 4.73 -18.90 -25.53
C ALA A 795 5.33 -19.04 -26.94
N GLU A 796 5.52 -17.94 -27.63
CA GLU A 796 5.84 -17.84 -29.04
C GLU A 796 7.12 -18.61 -29.46
N PRO A 797 8.24 -18.57 -28.75
CA PRO A 797 9.44 -19.34 -29.09
C PRO A 797 9.17 -20.86 -29.09
N TRP A 798 8.39 -21.32 -28.11
CA TRP A 798 8.05 -22.72 -27.94
C TRP A 798 6.99 -23.18 -28.96
N ARG A 799 6.01 -22.32 -29.24
CA ARG A 799 5.02 -22.55 -30.30
C ARG A 799 5.68 -22.74 -31.65
N ARG A 800 6.67 -21.89 -32.01
CA ARG A 800 7.44 -22.01 -33.25
C ARG A 800 8.21 -23.33 -33.33
N ARG A 801 8.83 -23.76 -32.23
CA ARG A 801 9.52 -25.05 -32.14
C ARG A 801 8.55 -26.21 -32.35
N ALA A 802 7.41 -26.22 -31.66
CA ALA A 802 6.40 -27.27 -31.83
C ALA A 802 5.83 -27.28 -33.26
N ALA A 803 5.53 -26.11 -33.84
CA ALA A 803 5.10 -26.00 -35.25
C ALA A 803 6.13 -26.50 -36.25
N ALA A 804 7.42 -26.25 -36.03
CA ALA A 804 8.49 -26.76 -36.86
C ALA A 804 8.58 -28.30 -36.81
N ARG A 805 8.38 -28.89 -35.61
CA ARG A 805 8.35 -30.35 -35.45
C ARG A 805 7.10 -30.97 -36.07
N LEU A 806 5.93 -30.34 -35.98
CA LEU A 806 4.73 -30.79 -36.68
C LEU A 806 4.91 -30.83 -38.20
N ARG A 807 5.46 -29.76 -38.76
CA ARG A 807 5.78 -29.74 -40.22
C ARG A 807 6.77 -30.83 -40.62
N ALA A 808 7.81 -31.06 -39.81
CA ALA A 808 8.77 -32.14 -40.06
C ALA A 808 8.13 -33.54 -39.99
N ALA A 809 7.08 -33.71 -39.23
CA ALA A 809 6.27 -34.92 -39.12
C ALA A 809 5.16 -35.00 -40.20
N GLY A 810 5.13 -34.07 -41.18
CA GLY A 810 4.08 -34.03 -42.20
C GLY A 810 2.69 -33.59 -41.71
N LEU A 811 2.61 -32.98 -40.52
CA LEU A 811 1.37 -32.55 -39.94
C LEU A 811 1.24 -31.01 -40.05
N ALA A 812 0.02 -30.54 -40.36
CA ALA A 812 -0.26 -29.13 -40.35
C ALA A 812 -0.36 -28.62 -38.88
N PRO A 813 0.40 -27.58 -38.51
CA PRO A 813 0.10 -26.87 -37.25
C PRO A 813 -1.28 -26.20 -37.35
N ALA A 814 -1.99 -26.13 -36.27
CA ALA A 814 -3.24 -25.37 -36.23
C ALA A 814 -3.02 -23.94 -36.77
N PRO A 815 -3.99 -23.32 -37.46
CA PRO A 815 -3.79 -22.00 -38.08
C PRO A 815 -3.38 -20.96 -37.03
N SER A 816 -2.48 -20.06 -37.43
CA SER A 816 -1.67 -19.19 -36.55
C SER A 816 -2.41 -17.97 -36.01
N VAL A 817 -3.72 -17.85 -36.18
CA VAL A 817 -4.55 -16.76 -35.62
C VAL A 817 -5.18 -17.19 -34.30
N ALA A 818 -4.43 -17.85 -33.44
CA ALA A 818 -4.98 -18.20 -32.15
C ALA A 818 -4.72 -17.08 -31.14
N LEU A 819 -5.82 -16.43 -30.77
CA LEU A 819 -5.85 -15.59 -29.59
C LEU A 819 -5.58 -16.46 -28.35
N THR A 820 -4.84 -15.93 -27.37
CA THR A 820 -4.75 -16.57 -26.05
C THR A 820 -6.15 -16.69 -25.44
N ALA A 821 -6.31 -17.53 -24.43
CA ALA A 821 -7.61 -17.66 -23.74
C ALA A 821 -8.15 -16.31 -23.26
N THR A 822 -7.25 -15.46 -22.70
CA THR A 822 -7.59 -14.11 -22.23
C THR A 822 -7.93 -13.16 -23.40
N GLU A 823 -7.11 -13.14 -24.46
CA GLU A 823 -7.40 -12.32 -25.65
C GLU A 823 -8.72 -12.71 -26.29
N ARG A 824 -9.03 -14.00 -26.36
CA ARG A 824 -10.32 -14.49 -26.85
C ARG A 824 -11.46 -14.05 -25.95
N ARG A 825 -11.29 -14.11 -24.63
CA ARG A 825 -12.31 -13.65 -23.68
C ARG A 825 -12.54 -12.14 -23.80
N VAL A 826 -11.47 -11.34 -23.93
CA VAL A 826 -11.59 -9.90 -24.21
C VAL A 826 -12.32 -9.65 -25.54
N ALA A 827 -11.98 -10.37 -26.60
CA ALA A 827 -12.66 -10.26 -27.90
C ALA A 827 -14.15 -10.61 -27.80
N GLN A 828 -14.51 -11.68 -27.08
CA GLN A 828 -15.91 -12.05 -26.81
C GLN A 828 -16.68 -10.97 -26.07
N LEU A 829 -16.07 -10.36 -25.05
CA LEU A 829 -16.68 -9.27 -24.30
C LEU A 829 -16.88 -8.01 -25.16
N VAL A 830 -15.93 -7.75 -26.07
CA VAL A 830 -16.10 -6.72 -27.10
C VAL A 830 -17.30 -7.02 -28.01
N ALA A 831 -17.46 -8.27 -28.43
CA ALA A 831 -18.55 -8.69 -29.33
C ALA A 831 -19.95 -8.50 -28.71
N ILE A 832 -20.07 -8.72 -27.38
CA ILE A 832 -21.31 -8.45 -26.65
C ILE A 832 -21.47 -6.98 -26.23
N GLY A 833 -20.62 -6.07 -26.73
CA GLY A 833 -20.76 -4.61 -26.57
C GLY A 833 -20.19 -4.03 -25.28
N ARG A 834 -19.41 -4.80 -24.50
CA ARG A 834 -18.81 -4.29 -23.25
C ARG A 834 -17.77 -3.21 -23.53
N SER A 835 -17.79 -2.12 -22.79
CA SER A 835 -16.74 -1.09 -22.84
C SER A 835 -15.44 -1.56 -22.17
N ASN A 836 -14.31 -0.91 -22.41
CA ASN A 836 -13.05 -1.29 -21.76
C ASN A 836 -13.12 -1.28 -20.22
N PRO A 837 -13.77 -0.31 -19.57
CA PRO A 837 -14.01 -0.37 -18.12
C PRO A 837 -14.82 -1.60 -17.70
N GLN A 838 -15.90 -1.93 -18.41
CA GLN A 838 -16.73 -3.10 -18.11
C GLN A 838 -15.97 -4.43 -18.32
N ILE A 839 -15.12 -4.50 -19.35
CA ILE A 839 -14.24 -5.66 -19.58
C ILE A 839 -13.21 -5.78 -18.46
N ALA A 840 -12.65 -4.65 -18.04
CA ALA A 840 -11.71 -4.59 -16.92
C ALA A 840 -12.35 -5.09 -15.62
N GLU A 841 -13.55 -4.66 -15.32
CA GLU A 841 -14.33 -5.11 -14.17
C GLU A 841 -14.65 -6.62 -14.24
N GLU A 842 -15.21 -7.10 -15.35
CA GLU A 842 -15.61 -8.50 -15.52
C GLU A 842 -14.42 -9.47 -15.46
N LEU A 843 -13.23 -9.04 -15.90
CA LEU A 843 -12.02 -9.85 -15.91
C LEU A 843 -11.08 -9.56 -14.73
N HIS A 844 -11.44 -8.61 -13.85
CA HIS A 844 -10.59 -8.12 -12.75
C HIS A 844 -9.21 -7.60 -13.24
N TYR A 845 -9.22 -6.80 -14.29
CA TYR A 845 -8.05 -6.15 -14.89
C TYR A 845 -8.11 -4.64 -14.76
N SER A 846 -6.94 -3.97 -14.89
CA SER A 846 -6.93 -2.53 -15.10
C SER A 846 -7.43 -2.20 -16.53
N ARG A 847 -8.02 -1.01 -16.72
CA ARG A 847 -8.40 -0.51 -18.06
C ARG A 847 -7.22 -0.54 -19.03
N LYS A 848 -6.03 -0.15 -18.56
CA LYS A 848 -4.79 -0.16 -19.34
C LYS A 848 -4.42 -1.58 -19.79
N THR A 849 -4.62 -2.57 -18.94
CA THR A 849 -4.41 -3.99 -19.26
C THR A 849 -5.34 -4.44 -20.38
N VAL A 850 -6.62 -4.04 -20.35
CA VAL A 850 -7.59 -4.35 -21.43
C VAL A 850 -7.16 -3.67 -22.74
N GLU A 851 -6.69 -2.45 -22.72
CA GLU A 851 -6.17 -1.74 -23.89
C GLU A 851 -4.95 -2.43 -24.51
N VAL A 852 -4.05 -2.95 -23.67
CA VAL A 852 -2.92 -3.79 -24.12
C VAL A 852 -3.42 -5.07 -24.81
N TYR A 853 -4.41 -5.75 -24.23
CA TYR A 853 -5.01 -6.94 -24.87
C TYR A 853 -5.66 -6.61 -26.19
N LEU A 854 -6.43 -5.56 -26.27
CA LEU A 854 -7.06 -5.14 -27.53
C LEU A 854 -6.01 -4.83 -28.60
N THR A 855 -4.94 -4.13 -28.22
CA THR A 855 -3.82 -3.86 -29.14
C THR A 855 -3.20 -5.15 -29.66
N ARG A 856 -3.00 -6.17 -28.80
CA ARG A 856 -2.48 -7.48 -29.17
C ARG A 856 -3.49 -8.25 -30.06
N VAL A 857 -4.78 -8.21 -29.73
CA VAL A 857 -5.83 -8.82 -30.53
C VAL A 857 -5.82 -8.21 -31.93
N TYR A 858 -5.80 -6.89 -32.07
CA TYR A 858 -5.74 -6.22 -33.36
C TYR A 858 -4.48 -6.55 -34.15
N ALA A 859 -3.32 -6.58 -33.47
CA ALA A 859 -2.06 -6.97 -34.11
C ALA A 859 -2.05 -8.44 -34.61
N LYS A 860 -2.70 -9.35 -33.86
CA LYS A 860 -2.78 -10.77 -34.23
C LYS A 860 -3.82 -11.06 -35.31
N THR A 861 -4.95 -10.36 -35.27
CA THR A 861 -6.08 -10.58 -36.18
C THR A 861 -5.99 -9.73 -37.45
N GLY A 862 -5.17 -8.68 -37.45
CA GLY A 862 -5.08 -7.71 -38.56
C GLY A 862 -6.29 -6.76 -38.64
N LEU A 863 -7.23 -6.84 -37.68
CA LEU A 863 -8.39 -5.97 -37.60
C LEU A 863 -8.00 -4.57 -37.11
N ARG A 864 -8.73 -3.55 -37.53
CA ARG A 864 -8.38 -2.15 -37.28
C ARG A 864 -9.34 -1.42 -36.36
N SER A 865 -10.49 -2.03 -36.06
CA SER A 865 -11.51 -1.37 -35.25
C SER A 865 -12.24 -2.35 -34.32
N ARG A 866 -12.82 -1.79 -33.27
CA ARG A 866 -13.66 -2.53 -32.32
C ARG A 866 -14.87 -3.19 -32.97
N VAL A 867 -15.43 -2.51 -33.97
CA VAL A 867 -16.59 -3.01 -34.72
C VAL A 867 -16.19 -4.20 -35.59
N GLU A 868 -15.06 -4.12 -36.28
CA GLU A 868 -14.52 -5.26 -37.05
C GLU A 868 -14.26 -6.48 -36.17
N LEU A 869 -13.68 -6.25 -34.96
CA LEU A 869 -13.45 -7.32 -34.01
C LEU A 869 -14.75 -7.98 -33.54
N ALA A 870 -15.76 -7.17 -33.19
CA ALA A 870 -17.05 -7.70 -32.77
C ALA A 870 -17.73 -8.54 -33.88
N LEU A 871 -17.69 -8.07 -35.12
CA LEU A 871 -18.23 -8.80 -36.25
C LEU A 871 -17.47 -10.09 -36.58
N ALA A 872 -16.15 -10.08 -36.43
CA ALA A 872 -15.32 -11.28 -36.68
C ALA A 872 -15.59 -12.38 -35.63
N VAL A 873 -15.78 -12.00 -34.37
CA VAL A 873 -16.16 -12.93 -33.29
C VAL A 873 -17.59 -13.47 -33.52
N ASP A 874 -18.54 -12.62 -33.91
CA ASP A 874 -19.95 -13.03 -34.18
C ASP A 874 -20.04 -14.01 -35.35
N ARG A 875 -19.15 -13.85 -36.35
CA ARG A 875 -19.04 -14.78 -37.49
C ARG A 875 -18.28 -16.06 -37.21
N GLY A 876 -17.73 -16.21 -36.01
CA GLY A 876 -16.88 -17.37 -35.66
C GLY A 876 -15.53 -17.42 -36.38
N GLU A 877 -15.05 -16.29 -36.89
CA GLU A 877 -13.76 -16.16 -37.59
C GLU A 877 -12.59 -16.10 -36.59
N ILE A 878 -12.89 -15.79 -35.31
CA ILE A 878 -11.92 -15.60 -34.21
C ILE A 878 -12.36 -16.37 -32.97
#